data_90848ca816dd5e9c38b8930e5668967e
#
_entry.id   90848ca816dd5e9c38b8930e5668967e
#
_cell.length_a   1.000
_cell.length_b   1.000
_cell.length_c   1.000
_cell.angle_alpha   90.00
_cell.angle_beta   90.00
_cell.angle_gamma   90.00
#
_symmetry.space_group_name_H-M   'P 1'
#
loop_
_entity.id
_entity.type
_entity.pdbx_description
1 polymer ?
#
loop_
_entity_poly.entity_id
_entity_poly.type
_entity_poly.pdbx_seq_one_letter_code
_entity_poly.pdbx_strand_id
1 'polypeptide(L)'
;MTALLIAYFFPREGKFRYQFYEGKPWRYGLLTAPSDFPIYKTDDEVKAEKDSVLRKFEPYYRINPGIQKEEIEKLRANYNNDNSLRSKVSPAYMQYIESSLINLYKNGIISSQDLDELRKEEYSRVNLLENAVAQPRYVSDFFTVRTAYEFIINNCPSRLDKSILQSCDINNYLTENISYAADMSDKIKEDMLQGVSIANGMVQAGERIVDRGEIIDNHTYNVLRSLKAIHEAKTGGTQTQGIILAGQFVLVFGLMFCFWLYLWSFRLKIFHNRKNVLFLILCIFVSCILTELCVTYALFNVYILPFAIVPIVVRTFFDSRTALFTHLIIVLICSLMVPFPHEFLLLQIVAGMVVTFSLKELSERSQLIRCAVFIFLSYAACYLSLTLYQEANLNKINWMMMLYFGINFILLMFTYVLVYMLEKTFGYVSSITLVELSNINNPILKKLSETCPGTFQHSLQVSILASEAAAKIGANSQLVRTGALYHDIGKMSNPVFFTENQTSVNPHNQLAFDQSAQIIISHVTEGVKIAEKALLPKAVISFIRTHHGRGKAKYFYNSFKNQYPDKPINDELFTYPGPNPFSKETAVLMMADSVEAASRSLKEHTEESISALVNKIIDGQIADGLLKSAPLTFKDVETIKSVFVDKLKTMFHTRISYPDLKKQ
;
A
#
# COMPACT_ATOMS: atom_id res chain seq x y z
N MET A 1 22.25 -0.32 -3.97
CA MET A 1 21.17 -0.31 -4.97
C MET A 1 19.82 0.10 -4.38
N THR A 2 19.32 -0.54 -3.34
CA THR A 2 18.02 -0.19 -2.71
C THR A 2 17.93 1.25 -2.21
N ALA A 3 18.96 1.76 -1.53
CA ALA A 3 19.02 3.14 -1.07
C ALA A 3 18.94 4.16 -2.24
N LEU A 4 19.56 3.84 -3.36
CA LEU A 4 19.53 4.66 -4.56
C LEU A 4 18.13 4.66 -5.20
N LEU A 5 17.47 3.50 -5.25
CA LEU A 5 16.09 3.39 -5.73
C LEU A 5 15.12 4.16 -4.83
N ILE A 6 15.23 4.02 -3.51
CA ILE A 6 14.40 4.77 -2.58
C ILE A 6 14.62 6.28 -2.76
N ALA A 7 15.87 6.75 -2.78
CA ALA A 7 16.20 8.17 -2.97
C ALA A 7 15.71 8.71 -4.33
N TYR A 8 15.70 7.88 -5.38
CA TYR A 8 15.19 8.27 -6.69
C TYR A 8 13.69 8.60 -6.69
N PHE A 9 12.90 7.90 -5.86
CA PHE A 9 11.46 8.14 -5.70
C PHE A 9 11.14 9.25 -4.70
N PHE A 10 12.12 9.85 -4.03
CA PHE A 10 11.85 10.96 -3.11
C PHE A 10 11.37 12.23 -3.85
N PRO A 11 10.50 13.03 -3.19
CA PRO A 11 10.11 14.34 -3.73
C PRO A 11 11.36 15.18 -3.98
N ARG A 12 11.49 15.69 -5.21
CA ARG A 12 12.67 16.45 -5.65
C ARG A 12 12.60 17.93 -5.33
N GLU A 13 11.46 18.40 -4.84
CA GLU A 13 11.24 19.77 -4.44
C GLU A 13 11.87 20.02 -3.07
N GLY A 14 12.69 21.06 -2.96
CA GLY A 14 13.23 21.49 -1.67
C GLY A 14 12.09 21.91 -0.75
N LYS A 15 11.89 21.22 0.35
CA LYS A 15 10.82 21.57 1.31
C LYS A 15 11.07 22.97 1.88
N PHE A 16 10.06 23.85 1.77
CA PHE A 16 10.07 25.12 2.46
C PHE A 16 10.22 24.91 3.97
N ARG A 17 11.18 25.59 4.58
CA ARG A 17 11.61 25.32 5.97
C ARG A 17 10.52 25.56 7.00
N TYR A 18 9.57 26.45 6.70
CA TYR A 18 8.59 26.94 7.66
C TYR A 18 7.22 26.34 7.39
N GLN A 19 6.52 25.94 8.47
CA GLN A 19 5.12 25.53 8.44
C GLN A 19 4.30 26.67 9.05
N PHE A 20 3.28 27.11 8.35
CA PHE A 20 2.46 28.24 8.74
C PHE A 20 0.99 28.00 8.37
N TYR A 21 0.12 28.62 9.14
CA TYR A 21 -1.33 28.53 8.97
C TYR A 21 -1.94 29.90 9.25
N GLU A 22 -2.94 30.28 8.49
CA GLU A 22 -3.72 31.49 8.71
C GLU A 22 -4.39 31.47 10.10
N GLY A 23 -4.38 32.60 10.79
CA GLY A 23 -4.93 32.76 12.13
C GLY A 23 -4.10 32.14 13.26
N LYS A 24 -2.93 31.55 12.97
CA LYS A 24 -2.02 30.98 13.98
C LYS A 24 -0.82 31.88 14.25
N PRO A 25 -0.26 31.84 15.47
CA PRO A 25 0.97 32.57 15.75
C PRO A 25 2.18 31.94 15.04
N TRP A 26 3.04 32.79 14.53
CA TRP A 26 4.33 32.40 13.96
C TRP A 26 5.24 31.81 15.05
N ARG A 27 5.71 30.58 14.84
CA ARG A 27 6.47 29.82 15.86
C ARG A 27 7.98 29.97 15.78
N TYR A 28 8.46 30.52 14.67
CA TYR A 28 9.90 30.65 14.38
C TYR A 28 10.39 32.05 14.76
N GLY A 29 11.70 32.30 14.62
CA GLY A 29 12.26 33.62 14.79
C GLY A 29 11.83 34.58 13.69
N LEU A 30 12.35 35.82 13.75
CA LEU A 30 12.13 36.85 12.73
C LEU A 30 12.42 36.29 11.33
N LEU A 31 11.43 36.44 10.44
CA LEU A 31 11.58 36.14 9.03
C LEU A 31 11.59 37.42 8.21
N THR A 32 12.66 37.61 7.45
CA THR A 32 12.81 38.67 6.49
C THR A 32 12.85 38.12 5.07
N ALA A 33 12.48 38.90 4.09
CA ALA A 33 12.51 38.53 2.69
C ALA A 33 13.95 38.29 2.21
N PRO A 34 14.31 37.12 1.67
CA PRO A 34 15.66 36.81 1.22
C PRO A 34 16.02 37.48 -0.11
N SER A 35 15.05 37.92 -0.88
CA SER A 35 15.15 38.63 -2.16
C SER A 35 13.82 39.31 -2.44
N ASP A 36 13.82 40.25 -3.42
CA ASP A 36 12.57 40.79 -3.93
C ASP A 36 11.69 39.69 -4.51
N PHE A 37 10.39 39.72 -4.19
CA PHE A 37 9.44 38.76 -4.74
C PHE A 37 8.02 39.31 -4.81
N PRO A 38 7.21 38.89 -5.81
CA PRO A 38 5.80 39.28 -5.94
C PRO A 38 4.93 38.52 -4.96
N ILE A 39 3.90 39.19 -4.45
CA ILE A 39 2.83 38.58 -3.67
C ILE A 39 1.78 38.05 -4.66
N TYR A 40 1.75 36.75 -4.87
CA TYR A 40 0.78 36.11 -5.79
C TYR A 40 -0.64 36.17 -5.24
N LYS A 41 -1.60 36.53 -6.11
CA LYS A 41 -3.02 36.41 -5.84
C LYS A 41 -3.43 34.93 -5.75
N THR A 42 -4.55 34.66 -5.10
CA THR A 42 -5.16 33.33 -5.14
C THR A 42 -5.78 33.06 -6.50
N ASP A 43 -5.95 31.80 -6.87
CA ASP A 43 -6.59 31.40 -8.13
C ASP A 43 -8.00 31.97 -8.24
N ASP A 44 -8.72 32.03 -7.11
CA ASP A 44 -10.07 32.60 -7.02
C ASP A 44 -10.06 34.12 -7.26
N GLU A 45 -9.09 34.84 -6.70
CA GLU A 45 -8.92 36.29 -6.94
C GLU A 45 -8.58 36.59 -8.39
N VAL A 46 -7.66 35.83 -8.98
CA VAL A 46 -7.28 35.95 -10.39
C VAL A 46 -8.49 35.65 -11.30
N LYS A 47 -9.25 34.62 -10.99
CA LYS A 47 -10.45 34.25 -11.73
C LYS A 47 -11.52 35.34 -11.62
N ALA A 48 -11.80 35.81 -10.42
CA ALA A 48 -12.79 36.89 -10.20
C ALA A 48 -12.41 38.16 -10.96
N GLU A 49 -11.12 38.50 -10.98
CA GLU A 49 -10.63 39.68 -11.72
C GLU A 49 -10.73 39.48 -13.23
N LYS A 50 -10.37 38.30 -13.75
CA LYS A 50 -10.57 37.94 -15.15
C LYS A 50 -12.04 38.02 -15.57
N ASP A 51 -12.94 37.47 -14.76
CA ASP A 51 -14.38 37.53 -15.00
C ASP A 51 -14.87 38.99 -14.96
N SER A 52 -14.38 39.82 -14.04
CA SER A 52 -14.71 41.26 -13.98
C SER A 52 -14.22 42.02 -15.19
N VAL A 53 -13.05 41.70 -15.73
CA VAL A 53 -12.50 42.30 -16.93
C VAL A 53 -13.28 41.87 -18.15
N LEU A 54 -13.64 40.59 -18.27
CA LEU A 54 -14.45 40.07 -19.39
C LEU A 54 -15.86 40.64 -19.40
N ARG A 55 -16.46 40.98 -18.25
CA ARG A 55 -17.77 41.66 -18.20
C ARG A 55 -17.76 43.08 -18.83
N LYS A 56 -16.59 43.70 -18.94
CA LYS A 56 -16.42 45.01 -19.57
C LYS A 56 -16.08 44.90 -21.06
N PHE A 57 -15.97 43.69 -21.58
CA PHE A 57 -15.65 43.46 -22.97
C PHE A 57 -16.88 43.78 -23.83
N GLU A 58 -16.68 44.58 -24.91
CA GLU A 58 -17.67 44.85 -25.94
C GLU A 58 -17.20 44.22 -27.27
N PRO A 59 -18.02 43.34 -27.91
CA PRO A 59 -17.62 42.62 -29.11
C PRO A 59 -17.44 43.54 -30.30
N TYR A 60 -16.51 43.15 -31.19
CA TYR A 60 -16.21 43.90 -32.40
C TYR A 60 -16.96 43.30 -33.58
N TYR A 61 -17.64 44.21 -34.37
CA TYR A 61 -18.31 43.88 -35.58
C TYR A 61 -17.74 44.75 -36.72
N ARG A 62 -17.72 44.24 -37.94
CA ARG A 62 -17.20 44.95 -39.12
C ARG A 62 -18.34 45.27 -40.07
N ILE A 63 -18.44 46.57 -40.47
CA ILE A 63 -19.36 47.00 -41.49
C ILE A 63 -18.69 46.93 -42.86
N ASN A 64 -19.42 46.37 -43.86
CA ASN A 64 -18.95 46.34 -45.23
C ASN A 64 -19.73 47.40 -46.07
N PRO A 65 -19.12 48.58 -46.31
CA PRO A 65 -19.79 49.63 -47.11
C PRO A 65 -19.94 49.26 -48.60
N GLY A 66 -19.22 48.26 -49.09
CA GLY A 66 -19.35 47.78 -50.47
C GLY A 66 -20.72 47.22 -50.80
N ILE A 67 -21.34 46.52 -49.80
CA ILE A 67 -22.67 45.90 -49.95
C ILE A 67 -23.75 46.98 -50.21
N GLN A 68 -23.66 48.12 -49.48
CA GLN A 68 -24.59 49.24 -49.73
C GLN A 68 -24.56 49.70 -51.18
N LYS A 69 -23.36 49.88 -51.74
CA LYS A 69 -23.19 50.34 -53.13
C LYS A 69 -23.71 49.30 -54.11
N GLU A 70 -23.36 48.06 -53.90
CA GLU A 70 -23.77 46.94 -54.76
C GLU A 70 -25.30 46.77 -54.81
N GLU A 71 -25.94 46.78 -53.64
CA GLU A 71 -27.39 46.59 -53.57
C GLU A 71 -28.18 47.78 -54.12
N ILE A 72 -27.67 49.05 -53.96
CA ILE A 72 -28.29 50.25 -54.60
C ILE A 72 -28.06 50.23 -56.10
N GLU A 73 -26.90 49.80 -56.59
CA GLU A 73 -26.70 49.65 -58.05
C GLU A 73 -27.59 48.58 -58.67
N LYS A 74 -27.74 47.42 -57.97
CA LYS A 74 -28.73 46.38 -58.39
C LYS A 74 -30.15 46.91 -58.45
N LEU A 75 -30.54 47.66 -57.43
CA LEU A 75 -31.89 48.28 -57.43
C LEU A 75 -32.08 49.22 -58.64
N ARG A 76 -31.16 50.11 -58.93
CA ARG A 76 -31.16 51.04 -60.06
C ARG A 76 -31.11 50.29 -61.39
N ALA A 77 -30.30 49.26 -61.54
CA ALA A 77 -30.21 48.47 -62.76
C ALA A 77 -31.53 47.72 -63.04
N ASN A 78 -32.10 47.07 -62.01
CA ASN A 78 -33.36 46.35 -62.15
C ASN A 78 -34.49 47.29 -62.48
N TYR A 79 -34.57 48.45 -61.86
CA TYR A 79 -35.61 49.49 -62.25
C TYR A 79 -35.46 50.02 -63.67
N ASN A 80 -34.23 50.21 -64.17
CA ASN A 80 -33.92 50.68 -65.49
C ASN A 80 -34.16 49.64 -66.58
N ASN A 81 -33.97 48.38 -66.31
CA ASN A 81 -34.08 47.30 -67.28
C ASN A 81 -35.50 46.68 -67.39
N ASP A 82 -36.33 46.82 -66.34
CA ASP A 82 -37.67 46.24 -66.31
C ASP A 82 -38.74 47.29 -66.64
N ASN A 83 -39.22 47.27 -67.90
CA ASN A 83 -40.27 48.15 -68.35
C ASN A 83 -41.61 47.95 -67.64
N SER A 84 -41.91 46.78 -67.10
CA SER A 84 -43.14 46.49 -66.34
C SER A 84 -43.11 47.16 -64.95
N LEU A 85 -41.97 47.17 -64.30
CA LEU A 85 -41.71 47.87 -63.02
C LEU A 85 -41.82 49.41 -63.23
N ARG A 86 -41.20 49.92 -64.28
CA ARG A 86 -41.26 51.36 -64.59
C ARG A 86 -42.67 51.89 -64.85
N SER A 87 -43.55 51.09 -65.43
CA SER A 87 -44.94 51.49 -65.70
C SER A 87 -45.80 51.49 -64.41
N LYS A 88 -45.42 50.74 -63.37
CA LYS A 88 -46.21 50.57 -62.16
C LYS A 88 -45.63 51.37 -60.96
N VAL A 89 -44.31 51.65 -60.94
CA VAL A 89 -43.64 52.28 -59.84
C VAL A 89 -43.07 53.65 -60.28
N SER A 90 -43.63 54.76 -59.75
CA SER A 90 -43.12 56.08 -60.06
C SER A 90 -41.72 56.33 -59.46
N PRO A 91 -40.96 57.30 -60.02
CA PRO A 91 -39.63 57.69 -59.55
C PRO A 91 -39.62 58.02 -58.02
N ALA A 92 -40.72 58.51 -57.47
CA ALA A 92 -40.86 58.86 -56.07
C ALA A 92 -40.72 57.65 -55.13
N TYR A 93 -41.24 56.44 -55.55
CA TYR A 93 -41.03 55.20 -54.78
C TYR A 93 -39.57 54.79 -54.81
N MET A 94 -38.91 54.86 -55.94
CA MET A 94 -37.49 54.52 -56.07
C MET A 94 -36.64 55.40 -55.22
N GLN A 95 -36.85 56.71 -55.24
CA GLN A 95 -36.14 57.66 -54.40
C GLN A 95 -36.34 57.37 -52.91
N TYR A 96 -37.56 56.98 -52.51
CA TYR A 96 -37.87 56.59 -51.15
C TYR A 96 -37.17 55.28 -50.75
N ILE A 97 -37.21 54.23 -51.58
CA ILE A 97 -36.55 52.96 -51.33
C ILE A 97 -35.04 53.19 -51.23
N GLU A 98 -34.43 53.90 -52.17
CA GLU A 98 -33.02 54.21 -52.23
C GLU A 98 -32.54 54.96 -50.95
N SER A 99 -33.26 56.03 -50.58
CA SER A 99 -32.97 56.81 -49.39
C SER A 99 -33.14 55.99 -48.12
N SER A 100 -34.11 55.10 -48.06
CA SER A 100 -34.32 54.17 -46.90
C SER A 100 -33.21 53.10 -46.80
N LEU A 101 -32.81 52.53 -47.95
CA LEU A 101 -31.68 51.58 -47.99
C LEU A 101 -30.37 52.25 -47.56
N ILE A 102 -30.11 53.47 -48.03
CA ILE A 102 -28.92 54.22 -47.60
C ILE A 102 -28.91 54.39 -46.07
N ASN A 103 -30.02 54.76 -45.48
CA ASN A 103 -30.19 54.93 -44.05
C ASN A 103 -30.04 53.62 -43.28
N LEU A 104 -30.65 52.51 -43.72
CA LEU A 104 -30.56 51.19 -43.09
C LEU A 104 -29.19 50.64 -43.18
N TYR A 105 -28.51 50.71 -44.34
CA TYR A 105 -27.13 50.26 -44.48
C TYR A 105 -26.11 51.07 -43.65
N LYS A 106 -26.37 52.37 -43.45
CA LYS A 106 -25.58 53.23 -42.60
C LYS A 106 -25.71 52.87 -41.11
N ASN A 107 -26.93 52.47 -40.68
CA ASN A 107 -27.14 51.97 -39.32
C ASN A 107 -26.62 50.55 -39.15
N GLY A 108 -26.75 49.72 -40.19
CA GLY A 108 -26.25 48.38 -40.29
C GLY A 108 -27.33 47.30 -40.22
N ILE A 109 -27.22 46.36 -41.14
CA ILE A 109 -28.06 45.17 -41.21
C ILE A 109 -27.24 43.96 -40.75
N ILE A 110 -27.61 43.35 -39.62
CA ILE A 110 -26.94 42.22 -38.97
C ILE A 110 -27.74 40.93 -39.17
N SER A 111 -27.11 39.80 -39.09
CA SER A 111 -27.81 38.48 -39.07
C SER A 111 -28.77 38.36 -37.90
N SER A 112 -29.86 37.66 -38.05
CA SER A 112 -30.79 37.37 -36.94
C SER A 112 -30.09 36.55 -35.84
N GLN A 113 -29.20 35.65 -36.26
CA GLN A 113 -28.44 34.82 -35.33
C GLN A 113 -27.50 35.65 -34.45
N ASP A 114 -26.69 36.53 -35.07
CA ASP A 114 -25.75 37.38 -34.33
C ASP A 114 -26.48 38.35 -33.38
N LEU A 115 -27.63 38.90 -33.82
CA LEU A 115 -28.44 39.77 -32.97
C LEU A 115 -29.03 39.05 -31.77
N ASP A 116 -29.45 37.78 -31.92
CA ASP A 116 -29.98 36.96 -30.86
C ASP A 116 -28.86 36.56 -29.88
N GLU A 117 -27.65 36.27 -30.38
CA GLU A 117 -26.46 36.02 -29.55
C GLU A 117 -26.09 37.26 -28.72
N LEU A 118 -26.06 38.44 -29.31
CA LEU A 118 -25.78 39.68 -28.58
C LEU A 118 -26.82 39.98 -27.49
N ARG A 119 -28.10 39.65 -27.72
CA ARG A 119 -29.16 39.79 -26.73
C ARG A 119 -29.06 38.74 -25.62
N LYS A 120 -28.70 37.49 -25.95
CA LYS A 120 -28.54 36.42 -25.02
C LYS A 120 -27.37 36.69 -24.06
N GLU A 121 -26.30 37.25 -24.58
CA GLU A 121 -25.08 37.64 -23.81
C GLU A 121 -25.25 39.02 -23.12
N GLU A 122 -26.45 39.64 -23.21
CA GLU A 122 -26.80 40.92 -22.58
C GLU A 122 -25.92 42.11 -23.00
N TYR A 123 -25.28 42.06 -24.19
CA TYR A 123 -24.53 43.19 -24.69
C TYR A 123 -25.45 44.35 -25.08
N SER A 124 -25.24 45.52 -24.45
CA SER A 124 -25.97 46.75 -24.82
C SER A 124 -25.25 47.53 -25.92
N ARG A 125 -23.93 47.34 -26.06
CA ARG A 125 -23.07 48.01 -27.03
C ARG A 125 -22.14 47.03 -27.72
N VAL A 126 -21.75 47.40 -28.93
CA VAL A 126 -20.70 46.75 -29.72
C VAL A 126 -19.78 47.79 -30.35
N ASN A 127 -18.57 47.42 -30.66
CA ASN A 127 -17.63 48.29 -31.38
C ASN A 127 -17.72 47.98 -32.89
N LEU A 128 -18.28 48.91 -33.65
CA LEU A 128 -18.42 48.78 -35.12
C LEU A 128 -17.16 49.30 -35.81
N LEU A 129 -16.46 48.42 -36.54
CA LEU A 129 -15.28 48.76 -37.35
C LEU A 129 -15.66 49.29 -38.71
N GLU A 130 -15.41 50.56 -38.93
CA GLU A 130 -15.52 51.19 -40.23
C GLU A 130 -14.18 51.78 -40.64
N ASN A 131 -13.60 51.37 -41.76
CA ASN A 131 -12.28 51.82 -42.26
C ASN A 131 -11.17 51.76 -41.19
N ALA A 132 -11.13 50.68 -40.42
CA ALA A 132 -10.20 50.42 -39.31
C ALA A 132 -10.36 51.33 -38.07
N VAL A 133 -11.43 52.09 -37.97
CA VAL A 133 -11.76 52.90 -36.80
C VAL A 133 -12.93 52.23 -36.09
N ALA A 134 -12.81 51.96 -34.82
CA ALA A 134 -13.85 51.40 -33.96
C ALA A 134 -14.76 52.51 -33.42
N GLN A 135 -16.02 52.42 -33.61
CA GLN A 135 -17.01 53.33 -33.04
C GLN A 135 -18.05 52.54 -32.19
N PRO A 136 -18.28 52.95 -30.95
CA PRO A 136 -19.31 52.28 -30.14
C PRO A 136 -20.72 52.52 -30.70
N ARG A 137 -21.48 51.47 -30.82
CA ARG A 137 -22.88 51.48 -31.28
C ARG A 137 -23.77 50.69 -30.34
N TYR A 138 -25.00 51.10 -30.18
CA TYR A 138 -25.98 50.34 -29.42
C TYR A 138 -26.54 49.18 -30.25
N VAL A 139 -26.71 48.03 -29.63
CA VAL A 139 -27.32 46.84 -30.28
C VAL A 139 -28.71 47.10 -30.75
N SER A 140 -29.44 48.03 -30.11
CA SER A 140 -30.78 48.50 -30.52
C SER A 140 -30.84 49.21 -31.87
N ASP A 141 -29.70 49.74 -32.34
CA ASP A 141 -29.66 50.53 -33.59
C ASP A 141 -29.56 49.66 -34.85
N PHE A 142 -29.26 48.36 -34.67
CA PHE A 142 -29.12 47.43 -35.77
C PHE A 142 -30.48 46.87 -36.24
N PHE A 143 -30.55 46.67 -37.53
CA PHE A 143 -31.66 46.02 -38.17
C PHE A 143 -31.29 44.58 -38.57
N THR A 144 -32.26 43.66 -38.54
CA THR A 144 -32.19 42.41 -39.30
C THR A 144 -32.84 42.64 -40.67
N VAL A 145 -32.62 41.78 -41.62
CA VAL A 145 -33.28 41.83 -42.94
C VAL A 145 -34.80 42.01 -42.79
N ARG A 146 -35.42 41.29 -41.85
CA ARG A 146 -36.82 41.35 -41.51
C ARG A 146 -37.26 42.74 -40.97
N THR A 147 -36.54 43.20 -39.93
CA THR A 147 -36.86 44.48 -39.28
C THR A 147 -36.56 45.67 -40.20
N ALA A 148 -35.58 45.56 -41.10
CA ALA A 148 -35.27 46.54 -42.15
C ALA A 148 -36.38 46.62 -43.15
N TYR A 149 -36.93 45.50 -43.59
CA TYR A 149 -38.12 45.49 -44.47
C TYR A 149 -39.36 46.13 -43.79
N GLU A 150 -39.63 45.70 -42.56
CA GLU A 150 -40.74 46.26 -41.77
C GLU A 150 -40.55 47.77 -41.54
N PHE A 151 -39.34 48.27 -41.37
CA PHE A 151 -39.06 49.70 -41.27
C PHE A 151 -39.40 50.47 -42.52
N ILE A 152 -39.01 49.97 -43.70
CA ILE A 152 -39.31 50.61 -44.97
C ILE A 152 -40.83 50.68 -45.19
N ILE A 153 -41.55 49.59 -44.92
CA ILE A 153 -43.02 49.55 -45.14
C ILE A 153 -43.78 50.43 -44.14
N ASN A 154 -43.35 50.42 -42.86
CA ASN A 154 -44.08 51.13 -41.80
C ASN A 154 -43.83 52.64 -41.83
N ASN A 155 -42.66 53.10 -42.31
CA ASN A 155 -42.31 54.50 -42.41
C ASN A 155 -42.61 55.08 -43.80
N CYS A 156 -43.48 54.40 -44.61
CA CYS A 156 -43.88 54.85 -45.90
C CYS A 156 -44.64 56.22 -45.80
N PRO A 157 -44.17 57.25 -46.50
CA PRO A 157 -44.86 58.56 -46.52
C PRO A 157 -46.32 58.44 -46.98
N SER A 158 -47.23 59.20 -46.39
CA SER A 158 -48.65 59.16 -46.65
C SER A 158 -49.05 59.42 -48.14
N ARG A 159 -48.10 59.95 -48.94
CA ARG A 159 -48.25 60.22 -50.37
C ARG A 159 -47.94 59.00 -51.27
N LEU A 160 -47.42 57.90 -50.68
CA LEU A 160 -47.10 56.68 -51.39
C LEU A 160 -47.99 55.53 -50.88
N ASP A 161 -48.41 54.64 -51.81
CA ASP A 161 -49.23 53.49 -51.47
C ASP A 161 -48.34 52.33 -51.01
N LYS A 162 -48.66 51.77 -49.82
CA LYS A 162 -47.95 50.65 -49.24
C LYS A 162 -48.05 49.36 -50.04
N SER A 163 -49.14 49.15 -50.74
CA SER A 163 -49.37 47.93 -51.56
C SER A 163 -48.41 47.92 -52.78
N ILE A 164 -48.15 49.08 -53.38
CA ILE A 164 -47.21 49.22 -54.49
C ILE A 164 -45.79 49.00 -53.96
N LEU A 165 -45.45 49.52 -52.77
CA LEU A 165 -44.17 49.36 -52.17
C LEU A 165 -43.88 47.88 -51.83
N GLN A 166 -44.88 47.12 -51.40
CA GLN A 166 -44.77 45.67 -51.14
C GLN A 166 -44.53 44.87 -52.41
N SER A 167 -45.02 45.35 -53.57
CA SER A 167 -44.81 44.67 -54.85
C SER A 167 -43.45 44.98 -55.52
N CYS A 168 -42.56 45.78 -54.85
CA CYS A 168 -41.25 46.14 -55.35
C CYS A 168 -40.13 45.14 -54.95
N ASP A 169 -40.50 43.99 -54.41
CA ASP A 169 -39.54 42.92 -53.97
C ASP A 169 -38.31 43.45 -53.22
N ILE A 170 -38.55 44.38 -52.28
CA ILE A 170 -37.50 45.11 -51.53
C ILE A 170 -36.56 44.14 -50.81
N ASN A 171 -37.08 42.97 -50.42
CA ASN A 171 -36.29 41.96 -49.78
C ASN A 171 -35.04 41.52 -50.55
N ASN A 172 -35.05 41.56 -51.86
CA ASN A 172 -33.95 41.19 -52.74
C ASN A 172 -32.77 42.15 -52.69
N TYR A 173 -32.95 43.33 -52.05
CA TYR A 173 -31.97 44.39 -51.91
C TYR A 173 -31.60 44.62 -50.43
N LEU A 174 -32.02 43.73 -49.50
CA LEU A 174 -31.74 43.78 -48.13
C LEU A 174 -30.76 42.61 -47.77
N THR A 175 -29.46 42.92 -47.70
CA THR A 175 -28.45 41.97 -47.44
C THR A 175 -27.71 42.39 -46.14
N GLU A 176 -27.25 41.46 -45.39
CA GLU A 176 -26.46 41.70 -44.15
C GLU A 176 -25.15 42.38 -44.53
N ASN A 177 -24.87 43.55 -43.94
CA ASN A 177 -23.60 44.27 -44.15
C ASN A 177 -22.76 44.37 -42.90
N ILE A 178 -23.19 43.79 -41.79
CA ILE A 178 -22.46 43.67 -40.55
C ILE A 178 -22.11 42.22 -40.30
N SER A 179 -20.87 41.93 -39.98
CA SER A 179 -20.35 40.60 -39.59
C SER A 179 -19.52 40.67 -38.34
N TYR A 180 -19.55 39.62 -37.52
CA TYR A 180 -18.72 39.51 -36.33
C TYR A 180 -17.24 39.50 -36.73
N ALA A 181 -16.42 40.35 -36.06
CA ALA A 181 -14.98 40.43 -36.27
C ALA A 181 -14.24 39.57 -35.24
N ALA A 182 -14.23 38.23 -35.46
CA ALA A 182 -13.62 37.27 -34.52
C ALA A 182 -12.15 37.56 -34.27
N ASP A 183 -11.39 37.86 -35.34
CA ASP A 183 -9.96 38.17 -35.27
C ASP A 183 -9.64 39.32 -34.31
N MET A 184 -10.44 40.37 -34.34
CA MET A 184 -10.26 41.52 -33.47
C MET A 184 -10.81 41.32 -32.08
N SER A 185 -11.99 40.69 -31.95
CA SER A 185 -12.63 40.39 -30.67
C SER A 185 -11.77 39.46 -29.80
N ASP A 186 -11.25 38.39 -30.41
CA ASP A 186 -10.42 37.41 -29.69
C ASP A 186 -9.08 38.02 -29.25
N LYS A 187 -8.47 38.82 -30.13
CA LYS A 187 -7.23 39.53 -29.79
C LYS A 187 -7.42 40.50 -28.63
N ILE A 188 -8.50 41.29 -28.65
CA ILE A 188 -8.76 42.25 -27.57
C ILE A 188 -9.10 41.52 -26.26
N LYS A 189 -9.88 40.41 -26.32
CA LYS A 189 -10.11 39.55 -25.16
C LYS A 189 -8.82 39.04 -24.56
N GLU A 190 -7.90 38.54 -25.41
CA GLU A 190 -6.60 38.04 -24.97
C GLU A 190 -5.76 39.16 -24.36
N ASP A 191 -5.68 40.36 -25.01
CA ASP A 191 -4.96 41.52 -24.50
C ASP A 191 -5.53 41.97 -23.12
N MET A 192 -6.86 41.96 -22.95
CA MET A 192 -7.51 42.30 -21.68
C MET A 192 -7.20 41.27 -20.60
N LEU A 193 -7.15 39.97 -20.91
CA LEU A 193 -6.82 38.90 -19.99
C LEU A 193 -5.33 38.91 -19.61
N GLN A 194 -4.43 39.24 -20.57
CA GLN A 194 -2.99 39.42 -20.31
C GLN A 194 -2.71 40.62 -19.42
N GLY A 195 -3.54 41.65 -19.46
CA GLY A 195 -3.45 42.81 -18.58
C GLY A 195 -3.76 42.56 -17.10
N VAL A 196 -4.35 41.39 -16.78
CA VAL A 196 -4.66 41.02 -15.38
C VAL A 196 -3.38 40.65 -14.66
N SER A 197 -2.98 41.41 -13.65
CA SER A 197 -1.79 41.15 -12.84
C SER A 197 -2.01 39.90 -11.96
N ILE A 198 -1.07 38.96 -12.02
CA ILE A 198 -1.05 37.76 -11.17
C ILE A 198 -0.59 38.10 -9.75
N ALA A 199 -0.01 39.29 -9.53
CA ALA A 199 0.53 39.73 -8.26
C ALA A 199 -0.20 40.96 -7.72
N ASN A 200 -0.30 41.02 -6.39
CA ASN A 200 -0.97 42.10 -5.66
C ASN A 200 -0.01 43.01 -4.91
N GLY A 201 1.25 43.04 -5.32
CA GLY A 201 2.31 43.82 -4.71
C GLY A 201 3.65 43.10 -4.77
N MET A 202 4.67 43.71 -4.17
CA MET A 202 6.05 43.18 -4.14
C MET A 202 6.61 43.36 -2.73
N VAL A 203 7.27 42.34 -2.21
CA VAL A 203 8.05 42.41 -0.97
C VAL A 203 9.50 42.61 -1.34
N GLN A 204 10.16 43.60 -0.67
CA GLN A 204 11.56 43.93 -0.94
C GLN A 204 12.52 43.06 -0.12
N ALA A 205 13.73 42.83 -0.65
CA ALA A 205 14.77 42.11 0.08
C ALA A 205 15.11 42.78 1.41
N GLY A 206 15.14 41.99 2.49
CA GLY A 206 15.35 42.48 3.85
C GLY A 206 14.10 43.01 4.55
N GLU A 207 12.96 43.14 3.87
CA GLU A 207 11.70 43.53 4.46
C GLU A 207 11.25 42.48 5.48
N ARG A 208 10.76 42.94 6.63
CA ARG A 208 10.21 42.09 7.69
C ARG A 208 8.87 41.50 7.24
N ILE A 209 8.76 40.16 7.24
CA ILE A 209 7.53 39.47 6.90
C ILE A 209 6.71 39.16 8.17
N VAL A 210 7.33 38.50 9.18
CA VAL A 210 6.67 38.08 10.40
C VAL A 210 7.70 37.80 11.49
N ASP A 211 7.34 38.05 12.75
CA ASP A 211 8.18 37.74 13.91
C ASP A 211 7.50 36.76 14.86
N ARG A 212 8.27 36.19 15.77
CA ARG A 212 7.84 35.17 16.72
C ARG A 212 6.68 35.66 17.57
N GLY A 213 5.58 34.89 17.57
CA GLY A 213 4.35 35.18 18.33
C GLY A 213 3.35 36.06 17.59
N GLU A 214 3.71 36.66 16.44
CA GLU A 214 2.73 37.39 15.61
C GLU A 214 1.71 36.44 14.99
N ILE A 215 0.45 36.86 14.98
CA ILE A 215 -0.63 36.11 14.34
C ILE A 215 -0.53 36.31 12.82
N ILE A 216 -0.51 35.21 12.08
CA ILE A 216 -0.47 35.23 10.62
C ILE A 216 -1.86 35.64 10.11
N ASP A 217 -2.00 36.90 9.73
CA ASP A 217 -3.20 37.39 9.05
C ASP A 217 -3.24 36.96 7.57
N ASN A 218 -4.31 37.25 6.87
CA ASN A 218 -4.49 36.89 5.47
C ASN A 218 -3.37 37.47 4.57
N HIS A 219 -2.95 38.72 4.82
CA HIS A 219 -1.87 39.35 4.05
C HIS A 219 -0.54 38.60 4.25
N THR A 220 -0.14 38.42 5.51
CA THR A 220 1.09 37.69 5.86
C THR A 220 1.04 36.25 5.36
N TYR A 221 -0.14 35.60 5.39
CA TYR A 221 -0.31 34.28 4.83
C TYR A 221 -0.04 34.24 3.32
N ASN A 222 -0.57 35.20 2.55
CA ASN A 222 -0.34 35.29 1.10
C ASN A 222 1.13 35.62 0.77
N VAL A 223 1.79 36.44 1.58
CA VAL A 223 3.24 36.71 1.48
C VAL A 223 4.03 35.42 1.69
N LEU A 224 3.75 34.70 2.77
CA LEU A 224 4.44 33.43 3.08
C LEU A 224 4.18 32.35 2.02
N ARG A 225 2.94 32.28 1.50
CA ARG A 225 2.59 31.38 0.39
C ARG A 225 3.38 31.70 -0.88
N SER A 226 3.49 33.00 -1.19
CA SER A 226 4.25 33.47 -2.35
C SER A 226 5.74 33.17 -2.20
N LEU A 227 6.30 33.41 -1.01
CA LEU A 227 7.69 33.08 -0.70
C LEU A 227 7.94 31.56 -0.82
N LYS A 228 7.00 30.73 -0.37
CA LYS A 228 7.04 29.27 -0.52
C LYS A 228 7.06 28.87 -1.98
N ALA A 229 6.14 29.39 -2.79
CA ALA A 229 6.04 29.07 -4.23
C ALA A 229 7.34 29.44 -4.98
N ILE A 230 7.95 30.59 -4.65
CA ILE A 230 9.20 31.02 -5.26
C ILE A 230 10.39 30.15 -4.81
N HIS A 231 10.40 29.76 -3.53
CA HIS A 231 11.40 28.82 -3.02
C HIS A 231 11.34 27.48 -3.77
N GLU A 232 10.14 26.94 -3.94
CA GLU A 232 9.90 25.69 -4.67
C GLU A 232 10.28 25.84 -6.17
N ALA A 233 9.95 26.96 -6.80
CA ALA A 233 10.33 27.23 -8.19
C ALA A 233 11.87 27.40 -8.36
N LYS A 234 12.56 28.06 -7.44
CA LYS A 234 14.04 28.22 -7.46
C LYS A 234 14.75 26.87 -7.21
N THR A 235 14.17 25.96 -6.44
CA THR A 235 14.75 24.62 -6.20
C THR A 235 14.50 23.65 -7.36
N GLY A 236 13.69 24.03 -8.35
CA GLY A 236 13.42 23.25 -9.57
C GLY A 236 14.57 23.16 -10.58
N GLY A 237 15.68 23.91 -10.40
CA GLY A 237 16.83 23.84 -11.30
C GLY A 237 17.57 22.50 -11.24
N THR A 238 18.05 21.99 -12.40
CA THR A 238 18.72 20.67 -12.51
C THR A 238 19.90 20.49 -11.56
N GLN A 239 20.70 21.53 -11.34
CA GLN A 239 21.83 21.48 -10.43
C GLN A 239 21.38 21.39 -8.96
N THR A 240 20.37 22.15 -8.57
CA THR A 240 19.81 22.14 -7.22
C THR A 240 19.13 20.81 -6.91
N GLN A 241 18.39 20.26 -7.87
CA GLN A 241 17.80 18.92 -7.77
C GLN A 241 18.86 17.84 -7.57
N GLY A 242 20.01 17.95 -8.25
CA GLY A 242 21.14 17.03 -8.06
C GLY A 242 21.71 17.05 -6.64
N ILE A 243 21.85 18.24 -6.04
CA ILE A 243 22.33 18.41 -4.65
C ILE A 243 21.31 17.84 -3.65
N ILE A 244 20.01 18.12 -3.85
CA ILE A 244 18.94 17.58 -3.02
C ILE A 244 18.94 16.05 -3.07
N LEU A 245 19.01 15.47 -4.27
CA LEU A 245 19.07 14.02 -4.46
C LEU A 245 20.30 13.41 -3.77
N ALA A 246 21.47 14.06 -3.87
CA ALA A 246 22.69 13.60 -3.20
C ALA A 246 22.51 13.60 -1.66
N GLY A 247 21.93 14.65 -1.10
CA GLY A 247 21.61 14.74 0.33
C GLY A 247 20.64 13.68 0.80
N GLN A 248 19.55 13.48 0.04
CA GLN A 248 18.57 12.43 0.29
C GLN A 248 19.19 11.03 0.23
N PHE A 249 20.05 10.79 -0.79
CA PHE A 249 20.76 9.53 -0.93
C PHE A 249 21.68 9.26 0.26
N VAL A 250 22.49 10.24 0.67
CA VAL A 250 23.40 10.09 1.83
C VAL A 250 22.62 9.77 3.09
N LEU A 251 21.47 10.42 3.32
CA LEU A 251 20.65 10.19 4.49
C LEU A 251 20.00 8.79 4.48
N VAL A 252 19.37 8.40 3.37
CA VAL A 252 18.77 7.07 3.21
C VAL A 252 19.84 5.99 3.28
N PHE A 253 20.98 6.21 2.64
CA PHE A 253 22.11 5.28 2.71
C PHE A 253 22.62 5.11 4.14
N GLY A 254 22.75 6.21 4.89
CA GLY A 254 23.15 6.16 6.32
C GLY A 254 22.18 5.33 7.16
N LEU A 255 20.86 5.53 7.01
CA LEU A 255 19.84 4.75 7.70
C LEU A 255 19.88 3.26 7.31
N MET A 256 19.99 2.97 6.01
CA MET A 256 20.13 1.60 5.51
C MET A 256 21.44 0.94 5.96
N PHE A 257 22.52 1.71 6.06
CA PHE A 257 23.81 1.24 6.60
C PHE A 257 23.72 0.93 8.10
N CYS A 258 23.04 1.76 8.89
CA CYS A 258 22.71 1.45 10.29
C CYS A 258 21.90 0.15 10.41
N PHE A 259 20.93 -0.05 9.52
CA PHE A 259 20.16 -1.30 9.48
C PHE A 259 21.04 -2.51 9.13
N TRP A 260 21.94 -2.37 8.17
CA TRP A 260 22.92 -3.39 7.80
C TRP A 260 23.84 -3.74 8.98
N LEU A 261 24.38 -2.72 9.68
CA LEU A 261 25.21 -2.90 10.86
C LEU A 261 24.46 -3.62 12.00
N TYR A 262 23.19 -3.26 12.20
CA TYR A 262 22.34 -3.96 13.17
C TYR A 262 22.23 -5.44 12.87
N LEU A 263 21.91 -5.81 11.63
CA LEU A 263 21.79 -7.21 11.22
C LEU A 263 23.13 -7.95 11.37
N TRP A 264 24.22 -7.32 10.94
CA TRP A 264 25.57 -7.90 11.02
C TRP A 264 26.03 -8.09 12.46
N SER A 265 25.79 -7.12 13.33
CA SER A 265 26.28 -7.18 14.73
C SER A 265 25.41 -8.04 15.64
N PHE A 266 24.09 -8.00 15.46
CA PHE A 266 23.15 -8.59 16.42
C PHE A 266 22.32 -9.73 15.86
N ARG A 267 22.26 -9.93 14.55
CA ARG A 267 21.38 -10.88 13.88
C ARG A 267 22.07 -11.71 12.79
N LEU A 268 23.23 -12.25 13.10
CA LEU A 268 24.04 -13.01 12.17
C LEU A 268 23.28 -14.14 11.45
N LYS A 269 22.39 -14.85 12.15
CA LYS A 269 21.54 -15.90 11.53
C LYS A 269 20.61 -15.35 10.44
N ILE A 270 20.05 -14.16 10.65
CA ILE A 270 19.20 -13.48 9.66
C ILE A 270 20.09 -12.96 8.54
N PHE A 271 21.22 -12.34 8.87
CA PHE A 271 22.16 -11.73 7.95
C PHE A 271 22.73 -12.72 6.93
N HIS A 272 23.13 -13.94 7.36
CA HIS A 272 23.67 -14.96 6.46
C HIS A 272 22.61 -15.60 5.55
N ASN A 273 21.34 -15.44 5.84
CA ASN A 273 20.27 -15.96 5.00
C ASN A 273 19.79 -14.88 4.02
N ARG A 274 20.18 -15.00 2.74
CA ARG A 274 19.83 -14.04 1.68
C ARG A 274 18.33 -13.79 1.55
N LYS A 275 17.49 -14.83 1.77
CA LYS A 275 16.02 -14.70 1.71
C LYS A 275 15.47 -13.78 2.80
N ASN A 276 16.02 -13.92 4.03
CA ASN A 276 15.61 -13.12 5.18
C ASN A 276 15.96 -11.63 4.97
N VAL A 277 17.19 -11.37 4.50
CA VAL A 277 17.64 -10.01 4.21
C VAL A 277 16.80 -9.40 3.09
N LEU A 278 16.55 -10.16 2.01
CA LEU A 278 15.72 -9.71 0.89
C LEU A 278 14.30 -9.36 1.35
N PHE A 279 13.70 -10.19 2.19
CA PHE A 279 12.37 -9.94 2.76
C PHE A 279 12.32 -8.64 3.56
N LEU A 280 13.27 -8.40 4.46
CA LEU A 280 13.33 -7.17 5.27
C LEU A 280 13.55 -5.92 4.41
N ILE A 281 14.42 -6.01 3.40
CA ILE A 281 14.63 -4.94 2.43
C ILE A 281 13.36 -4.67 1.60
N LEU A 282 12.64 -5.72 1.22
CA LEU A 282 11.37 -5.60 0.48
C LEU A 282 10.31 -4.87 1.33
N CYS A 283 10.21 -5.18 2.63
CA CYS A 283 9.32 -4.47 3.54
C CYS A 283 9.63 -2.97 3.59
N ILE A 284 10.92 -2.60 3.70
CA ILE A 284 11.35 -1.20 3.70
C ILE A 284 10.99 -0.53 2.35
N PHE A 285 11.34 -1.16 1.25
CA PHE A 285 11.14 -0.62 -0.09
C PHE A 285 9.66 -0.40 -0.42
N VAL A 286 8.82 -1.40 -0.16
CA VAL A 286 7.38 -1.31 -0.42
C VAL A 286 6.73 -0.21 0.43
N SER A 287 7.09 -0.11 1.72
CA SER A 287 6.57 0.95 2.59
C SER A 287 6.95 2.34 2.09
N CYS A 288 8.20 2.54 1.64
CA CYS A 288 8.65 3.81 1.09
C CYS A 288 7.91 4.17 -0.20
N ILE A 289 7.74 3.23 -1.14
CA ILE A 289 7.01 3.47 -2.39
C ILE A 289 5.54 3.80 -2.13
N LEU A 290 4.87 3.04 -1.25
CA LEU A 290 3.48 3.32 -0.90
C LEU A 290 3.32 4.71 -0.28
N THR A 291 4.25 5.13 0.56
CA THR A 291 4.27 6.47 1.15
C THR A 291 4.43 7.54 0.08
N GLU A 292 5.40 7.37 -0.81
CA GLU A 292 5.67 8.31 -1.90
C GLU A 292 4.47 8.44 -2.84
N LEU A 293 3.89 7.33 -3.28
CA LEU A 293 2.70 7.34 -4.13
C LEU A 293 1.52 8.04 -3.44
N CYS A 294 1.34 7.79 -2.14
CA CYS A 294 0.29 8.43 -1.35
C CYS A 294 0.47 9.94 -1.27
N VAL A 295 1.69 10.41 -1.02
CA VAL A 295 2.00 11.84 -0.83
C VAL A 295 2.02 12.59 -2.16
N THR A 296 2.71 12.05 -3.18
CA THR A 296 2.90 12.72 -4.48
C THR A 296 1.59 12.85 -5.25
N TYR A 297 0.76 11.81 -5.27
CA TYR A 297 -0.52 11.84 -5.99
C TYR A 297 -1.70 12.26 -5.13
N ALA A 298 -1.48 12.60 -3.85
CA ALA A 298 -2.53 12.98 -2.90
C ALA A 298 -3.74 12.03 -2.91
N LEU A 299 -3.48 10.72 -3.12
CA LEU A 299 -4.53 9.71 -3.29
C LEU A 299 -5.45 9.61 -2.07
N PHE A 300 -4.84 9.65 -0.88
CA PHE A 300 -5.52 9.62 0.40
C PHE A 300 -4.56 10.07 1.50
N ASN A 301 -5.07 10.21 2.73
CA ASN A 301 -4.24 10.60 3.86
C ASN A 301 -3.24 9.48 4.23
N VAL A 302 -1.96 9.83 4.51
CA VAL A 302 -0.89 8.88 4.83
C VAL A 302 -1.19 7.99 6.04
N TYR A 303 -2.04 8.45 6.96
CA TYR A 303 -2.44 7.67 8.15
C TYR A 303 -3.41 6.53 7.85
N ILE A 304 -3.93 6.43 6.63
CA ILE A 304 -4.65 5.25 6.14
C ILE A 304 -3.68 4.08 5.91
N LEU A 305 -2.42 4.36 5.54
CA LEU A 305 -1.42 3.32 5.32
C LEU A 305 -1.10 2.57 6.62
N PRO A 306 -1.30 1.25 6.66
CA PRO A 306 -1.13 0.46 7.89
C PRO A 306 0.34 0.09 8.12
N PHE A 307 1.19 1.05 8.47
CA PHE A 307 2.61 0.82 8.74
C PHE A 307 2.87 -0.26 9.80
N ALA A 308 1.94 -0.42 10.75
CA ALA A 308 2.00 -1.44 11.78
C ALA A 308 1.93 -2.89 11.24
N ILE A 309 1.52 -3.10 9.97
CA ILE A 309 1.62 -4.41 9.31
C ILE A 309 3.06 -4.91 9.33
N VAL A 310 4.05 -4.04 9.10
CA VAL A 310 5.45 -4.46 9.00
C VAL A 310 5.95 -5.08 10.30
N PRO A 311 5.88 -4.42 11.47
CA PRO A 311 6.32 -5.04 12.70
C PRO A 311 5.50 -6.28 13.09
N ILE A 312 4.20 -6.36 12.75
CA ILE A 312 3.38 -7.57 12.96
C ILE A 312 3.95 -8.73 12.13
N VAL A 313 4.15 -8.53 10.84
CA VAL A 313 4.65 -9.56 9.91
C VAL A 313 6.09 -9.97 10.25
N VAL A 314 6.97 -8.99 10.48
CA VAL A 314 8.36 -9.29 10.86
C VAL A 314 8.41 -10.04 12.20
N ARG A 315 7.56 -9.67 13.17
CA ARG A 315 7.45 -10.37 14.45
C ARG A 315 6.97 -11.81 14.30
N THR A 316 6.11 -12.08 13.34
CA THR A 316 5.58 -13.43 13.09
C THR A 316 6.67 -14.40 12.63
N PHE A 317 7.65 -13.93 11.86
CA PHE A 317 8.70 -14.79 11.29
C PHE A 317 10.06 -14.66 12.00
N PHE A 318 10.28 -13.57 12.73
CA PHE A 318 11.53 -13.27 13.41
C PHE A 318 11.27 -12.91 14.88
N ASP A 319 12.11 -12.06 15.44
CA ASP A 319 12.01 -11.60 16.82
C ASP A 319 11.52 -10.15 16.93
N SER A 320 11.06 -9.77 18.14
CA SER A 320 10.50 -8.44 18.42
C SER A 320 11.52 -7.31 18.21
N ARG A 321 12.82 -7.57 18.45
CA ARG A 321 13.86 -6.55 18.28
C ARG A 321 14.06 -6.26 16.80
N THR A 322 14.12 -7.29 15.96
CA THR A 322 14.19 -7.14 14.49
C THR A 322 12.96 -6.44 13.94
N ALA A 323 11.77 -6.80 14.44
CA ALA A 323 10.51 -6.17 14.04
C ALA A 323 10.49 -4.67 14.35
N LEU A 324 10.82 -4.29 15.58
CA LEU A 324 10.85 -2.89 16.00
C LEU A 324 11.91 -2.10 15.24
N PHE A 325 13.11 -2.66 15.09
CA PHE A 325 14.21 -1.96 14.40
C PHE A 325 13.90 -1.73 12.91
N THR A 326 13.35 -2.74 12.23
CA THR A 326 12.88 -2.61 10.83
C THR A 326 11.81 -1.53 10.70
N HIS A 327 10.84 -1.53 11.63
CA HIS A 327 9.79 -0.52 11.66
C HIS A 327 10.34 0.89 11.87
N LEU A 328 11.27 1.08 12.81
CA LEU A 328 11.89 2.37 13.06
C LEU A 328 12.63 2.91 11.83
N ILE A 329 13.38 2.06 11.12
CA ILE A 329 14.04 2.45 9.88
C ILE A 329 13.03 2.91 8.82
N ILE A 330 11.93 2.17 8.65
CA ILE A 330 10.85 2.54 7.73
C ILE A 330 10.26 3.90 8.10
N VAL A 331 9.90 4.06 9.37
CA VAL A 331 9.27 5.29 9.87
C VAL A 331 10.19 6.50 9.70
N LEU A 332 11.50 6.33 9.99
CA LEU A 332 12.49 7.39 9.79
C LEU A 332 12.64 7.78 8.31
N ILE A 333 12.71 6.80 7.40
CA ILE A 333 12.80 7.10 5.96
C ILE A 333 11.50 7.74 5.47
N CYS A 334 10.34 7.18 5.80
CA CYS A 334 9.05 7.70 5.36
C CYS A 334 8.73 9.09 5.94
N SER A 335 9.24 9.42 7.15
CA SER A 335 9.07 10.74 7.75
C SER A 335 9.68 11.89 6.93
N LEU A 336 10.66 11.57 6.08
CA LEU A 336 11.27 12.55 5.18
C LEU A 336 10.34 12.95 4.02
N MET A 337 9.37 12.09 3.69
CA MET A 337 8.43 12.28 2.58
C MET A 337 7.14 13.00 3.02
N VAL A 338 6.67 12.74 4.26
CA VAL A 338 5.37 13.22 4.73
C VAL A 338 5.36 14.71 5.08
N PRO A 339 4.19 15.40 5.00
CA PRO A 339 4.08 16.83 5.32
C PRO A 339 4.33 17.16 6.79
N PHE A 340 3.91 16.28 7.73
CA PHE A 340 4.02 16.48 9.18
C PHE A 340 4.94 15.43 9.83
N PRO A 341 6.27 15.53 9.69
CA PRO A 341 7.21 14.51 10.14
C PRO A 341 7.13 14.20 11.64
N HIS A 342 7.01 15.22 12.50
CA HIS A 342 6.98 15.03 13.95
C HIS A 342 5.76 14.26 14.43
N GLU A 343 4.57 14.62 13.93
CA GLU A 343 3.33 13.93 14.22
C GLU A 343 3.39 12.48 13.72
N PHE A 344 3.83 12.30 12.48
CA PHE A 344 3.98 10.98 11.88
C PHE A 344 4.95 10.10 12.68
N LEU A 345 6.15 10.61 13.03
CA LEU A 345 7.13 9.87 13.83
C LEU A 345 6.55 9.41 15.17
N LEU A 346 5.89 10.31 15.91
CA LEU A 346 5.34 10.01 17.22
C LEU A 346 4.26 8.92 17.12
N LEU A 347 3.31 9.08 16.22
CA LEU A 347 2.22 8.12 16.02
C LEU A 347 2.76 6.73 15.61
N GLN A 348 3.67 6.67 14.64
CA GLN A 348 4.16 5.40 14.11
C GLN A 348 5.11 4.69 15.09
N ILE A 349 5.96 5.42 15.81
CA ILE A 349 6.85 4.82 16.83
C ILE A 349 6.02 4.18 17.94
N VAL A 350 5.00 4.90 18.46
CA VAL A 350 4.11 4.37 19.50
C VAL A 350 3.36 3.14 18.99
N ALA A 351 2.84 3.17 17.77
CA ALA A 351 2.18 2.00 17.17
C ALA A 351 3.12 0.79 17.08
N GLY A 352 4.37 0.98 16.66
CA GLY A 352 5.38 -0.09 16.62
C GLY A 352 5.71 -0.66 18.00
N MET A 353 5.77 0.17 19.03
CA MET A 353 5.92 -0.28 20.42
C MET A 353 4.71 -1.11 20.87
N VAL A 354 3.48 -0.65 20.58
CA VAL A 354 2.25 -1.36 20.91
C VAL A 354 2.22 -2.73 20.26
N VAL A 355 2.61 -2.87 18.99
CA VAL A 355 2.76 -4.18 18.33
C VAL A 355 3.72 -5.07 19.10
N THR A 356 4.89 -4.54 19.50
CA THR A 356 5.92 -5.31 20.19
C THR A 356 5.46 -5.84 21.54
N PHE A 357 4.67 -5.07 22.29
CA PHE A 357 4.17 -5.46 23.60
C PHE A 357 2.90 -6.31 23.54
N SER A 358 1.98 -6.02 22.61
CA SER A 358 0.69 -6.71 22.52
C SER A 358 0.80 -8.08 21.86
N LEU A 359 1.79 -8.29 20.99
CA LEU A 359 1.95 -9.50 20.21
C LEU A 359 3.21 -10.25 20.65
N LYS A 360 3.10 -11.23 21.56
CA LYS A 360 4.22 -12.11 21.93
C LYS A 360 4.51 -13.14 20.83
N GLU A 361 3.51 -13.86 20.42
CA GLU A 361 3.50 -14.80 19.30
C GLU A 361 2.14 -14.73 18.63
N LEU A 362 2.11 -14.71 17.30
CA LEU A 362 0.87 -14.77 16.55
C LEU A 362 0.50 -16.23 16.33
N SER A 363 -0.27 -16.80 17.27
CA SER A 363 -0.77 -18.18 17.22
C SER A 363 -2.27 -18.28 17.02
N GLU A 364 -3.02 -17.19 17.30
CA GLU A 364 -4.47 -17.14 17.20
C GLU A 364 -4.94 -15.88 16.48
N ARG A 365 -6.05 -15.99 15.74
CA ARG A 365 -6.67 -14.85 15.04
C ARG A 365 -7.11 -13.74 16.00
N SER A 366 -7.57 -14.11 17.19
CA SER A 366 -7.99 -13.20 18.26
C SER A 366 -6.88 -12.23 18.69
N GLN A 367 -5.63 -12.68 18.65
CA GLN A 367 -4.46 -11.86 19.02
C GLN A 367 -4.23 -10.72 18.04
N LEU A 368 -4.45 -10.95 16.72
CA LEU A 368 -4.35 -9.91 15.71
C LEU A 368 -5.40 -8.82 15.92
N ILE A 369 -6.66 -9.23 16.18
CA ILE A 369 -7.76 -8.28 16.44
C ILE A 369 -7.44 -7.43 17.67
N ARG A 370 -7.02 -8.04 18.79
CA ARG A 370 -6.63 -7.31 20.01
C ARG A 370 -5.47 -6.35 19.75
N CYS A 371 -4.45 -6.78 19.02
CA CYS A 371 -3.33 -5.94 18.64
C CYS A 371 -3.79 -4.73 17.82
N ALA A 372 -4.65 -4.92 16.81
CA ALA A 372 -5.17 -3.85 15.97
C ALA A 372 -6.05 -2.87 16.76
N VAL A 373 -6.86 -3.34 17.72
CA VAL A 373 -7.61 -2.47 18.64
C VAL A 373 -6.65 -1.59 19.46
N PHE A 374 -5.58 -2.17 20.02
CA PHE A 374 -4.60 -1.39 20.78
C PHE A 374 -3.86 -0.38 19.91
N ILE A 375 -3.56 -0.71 18.64
CA ILE A 375 -2.97 0.23 17.69
C ILE A 375 -3.93 1.39 17.41
N PHE A 376 -5.20 1.11 17.13
CA PHE A 376 -6.22 2.15 16.92
C PHE A 376 -6.34 3.07 18.14
N LEU A 377 -6.45 2.50 19.33
CA LEU A 377 -6.52 3.28 20.58
C LEU A 377 -5.26 4.11 20.81
N SER A 378 -4.08 3.59 20.48
CA SER A 378 -2.82 4.32 20.61
C SER A 378 -2.74 5.49 19.62
N TYR A 379 -3.16 5.31 18.37
CA TYR A 379 -3.26 6.41 17.41
C TYR A 379 -4.23 7.49 17.87
N ALA A 380 -5.43 7.10 18.31
CA ALA A 380 -6.42 8.03 18.81
C ALA A 380 -5.92 8.82 20.03
N ALA A 381 -5.35 8.12 21.02
CA ALA A 381 -4.82 8.77 22.23
C ALA A 381 -3.65 9.71 21.91
N CYS A 382 -2.68 9.27 21.11
CA CYS A 382 -1.54 10.10 20.72
C CYS A 382 -1.96 11.32 19.92
N TYR A 383 -2.86 11.16 18.94
CA TYR A 383 -3.35 12.26 18.12
C TYR A 383 -4.12 13.28 18.95
N LEU A 384 -5.06 12.82 19.79
CA LEU A 384 -5.82 13.70 20.67
C LEU A 384 -4.91 14.47 21.63
N SER A 385 -3.95 13.77 22.25
CA SER A 385 -2.98 14.39 23.17
C SER A 385 -2.12 15.43 22.46
N LEU A 386 -1.67 15.12 21.24
CA LEU A 386 -0.84 16.02 20.44
C LEU A 386 -1.63 17.27 20.02
N THR A 387 -2.88 17.09 19.57
CA THR A 387 -3.77 18.20 19.20
C THR A 387 -4.07 19.10 20.41
N LEU A 388 -4.37 18.52 21.56
CA LEU A 388 -4.59 19.28 22.80
C LEU A 388 -3.34 20.05 23.24
N TYR A 389 -2.17 19.43 23.17
CA TYR A 389 -0.89 20.06 23.48
C TYR A 389 -0.57 21.23 22.54
N GLN A 390 -0.90 21.11 21.26
CA GLN A 390 -0.58 22.12 20.25
C GLN A 390 -1.62 23.25 20.21
N GLU A 391 -2.91 22.93 20.33
CA GLU A 391 -4.01 23.85 20.05
C GLU A 391 -4.70 24.37 21.31
N ALA A 392 -4.57 23.68 22.46
CA ALA A 392 -5.28 23.97 23.70
C ALA A 392 -6.81 24.17 23.54
N ASN A 393 -7.39 23.58 22.46
CA ASN A 393 -8.80 23.76 22.10
C ASN A 393 -9.38 22.48 21.51
N LEU A 394 -10.42 21.93 22.17
CA LEU A 394 -11.11 20.70 21.73
C LEU A 394 -11.85 20.87 20.37
N ASN A 395 -12.32 22.09 20.06
CA ASN A 395 -13.05 22.33 18.81
C ASN A 395 -12.17 22.26 17.55
N LYS A 396 -10.84 22.20 17.73
CA LYS A 396 -9.87 22.10 16.63
C LYS A 396 -9.47 20.65 16.30
N ILE A 397 -10.06 19.68 16.95
CA ILE A 397 -9.84 18.26 16.66
C ILE A 397 -10.42 17.95 15.28
N ASN A 398 -9.57 17.47 14.39
CA ASN A 398 -10.02 16.96 13.09
C ASN A 398 -10.52 15.51 13.23
N TRP A 399 -11.83 15.35 13.39
CA TRP A 399 -12.47 14.04 13.55
C TRP A 399 -12.29 13.11 12.35
N MET A 400 -11.96 13.65 11.17
CA MET A 400 -11.63 12.84 9.99
C MET A 400 -10.40 11.96 10.23
N MET A 401 -9.48 12.36 11.11
CA MET A 401 -8.34 11.53 11.50
C MET A 401 -8.76 10.22 12.17
N MET A 402 -9.85 10.25 12.97
CA MET A 402 -10.40 9.03 13.57
C MET A 402 -10.93 8.05 12.51
N LEU A 403 -11.52 8.58 11.44
CA LEU A 403 -11.93 7.77 10.29
C LEU A 403 -10.72 7.13 9.61
N TYR A 404 -9.64 7.87 9.39
CA TYR A 404 -8.41 7.33 8.79
C TYR A 404 -7.80 6.22 9.66
N PHE A 405 -7.77 6.39 10.98
CA PHE A 405 -7.34 5.35 11.91
C PHE A 405 -8.27 4.13 11.88
N GLY A 406 -9.59 4.36 11.72
CA GLY A 406 -10.57 3.28 11.55
C GLY A 406 -10.34 2.46 10.26
N ILE A 407 -10.05 3.12 9.15
CA ILE A 407 -9.69 2.45 7.90
C ILE A 407 -8.38 1.67 8.07
N ASN A 408 -7.38 2.28 8.71
CA ASN A 408 -6.11 1.62 9.04
C ASN A 408 -6.34 0.34 9.87
N PHE A 409 -7.20 0.40 10.89
CA PHE A 409 -7.60 -0.77 11.69
C PHE A 409 -8.17 -1.90 10.81
N ILE A 410 -9.07 -1.57 9.88
CA ILE A 410 -9.63 -2.57 8.95
C ILE A 410 -8.54 -3.17 8.06
N LEU A 411 -7.63 -2.35 7.54
CA LEU A 411 -6.52 -2.81 6.71
C LEU A 411 -5.56 -3.72 7.48
N LEU A 412 -5.36 -3.49 8.79
CA LEU A 412 -4.56 -4.39 9.64
C LEU A 412 -5.13 -5.82 9.71
N MET A 413 -6.44 -6.01 9.53
CA MET A 413 -7.04 -7.36 9.50
C MET A 413 -6.55 -8.19 8.31
N PHE A 414 -6.18 -7.55 7.19
CA PHE A 414 -5.63 -8.24 6.03
C PHE A 414 -4.20 -8.77 6.26
N THR A 415 -3.56 -8.43 7.39
CA THR A 415 -2.24 -8.97 7.76
C THR A 415 -2.25 -10.51 7.78
N TYR A 416 -3.37 -11.12 8.18
CA TYR A 416 -3.50 -12.59 8.21
C TYR A 416 -3.34 -13.21 6.80
N VAL A 417 -3.98 -12.61 5.80
CA VAL A 417 -3.86 -13.05 4.40
C VAL A 417 -2.44 -12.81 3.89
N LEU A 418 -1.85 -11.67 4.26
CA LEU A 418 -0.47 -11.32 3.88
C LEU A 418 0.54 -12.32 4.47
N VAL A 419 0.40 -12.72 5.75
CA VAL A 419 1.24 -13.73 6.39
C VAL A 419 1.19 -15.04 5.59
N TYR A 420 0.00 -15.51 5.22
CA TYR A 420 -0.16 -16.72 4.41
C TYR A 420 0.54 -16.61 3.04
N MET A 421 0.39 -15.46 2.35
CA MET A 421 1.08 -15.23 1.06
C MET A 421 2.60 -15.25 1.22
N LEU A 422 3.12 -14.65 2.29
CA LEU A 422 4.56 -14.60 2.57
C LEU A 422 5.12 -15.98 2.95
N GLU A 423 4.37 -16.80 3.68
CA GLU A 423 4.75 -18.20 3.94
C GLU A 423 4.95 -18.97 2.64
N LYS A 424 4.01 -18.84 1.69
CA LYS A 424 4.10 -19.52 0.37
C LYS A 424 5.26 -18.99 -0.48
N THR A 425 5.49 -17.68 -0.46
CA THR A 425 6.51 -17.05 -1.32
C THR A 425 7.93 -17.27 -0.80
N PHE A 426 8.15 -17.07 0.50
CA PHE A 426 9.48 -17.15 1.11
C PHE A 426 9.78 -18.52 1.72
N GLY A 427 8.77 -19.38 1.87
CA GLY A 427 8.88 -20.68 2.51
C GLY A 427 9.03 -20.59 4.02
N TYR A 428 8.53 -19.52 4.63
CA TYR A 428 8.46 -19.37 6.09
C TYR A 428 7.34 -20.24 6.68
N VAL A 429 7.39 -20.42 7.99
CA VAL A 429 6.35 -21.12 8.73
C VAL A 429 6.00 -20.29 9.95
N SER A 430 4.77 -19.84 10.05
CA SER A 430 4.27 -19.10 11.21
C SER A 430 3.80 -20.03 12.31
N SER A 431 3.69 -19.52 13.52
CA SER A 431 3.08 -20.26 14.64
C SER A 431 1.61 -20.60 14.37
N ILE A 432 0.90 -19.78 13.56
CA ILE A 432 -0.49 -20.07 13.13
C ILE A 432 -0.54 -21.38 12.35
N THR A 433 0.28 -21.49 11.29
CA THR A 433 0.34 -22.71 10.47
C THR A 433 0.73 -23.93 11.29
N LEU A 434 1.67 -23.77 12.24
CA LEU A 434 2.06 -24.88 13.13
C LEU A 434 0.90 -25.31 14.04
N VAL A 435 0.13 -24.38 14.59
CA VAL A 435 -1.06 -24.69 15.40
C VAL A 435 -2.14 -25.36 14.56
N GLU A 436 -2.41 -24.87 13.36
CA GLU A 436 -3.37 -25.49 12.44
C GLU A 436 -2.96 -26.92 12.05
N LEU A 437 -1.66 -27.15 11.79
CA LEU A 437 -1.13 -28.49 11.51
C LEU A 437 -1.15 -29.41 12.72
N SER A 438 -1.04 -28.88 13.93
CA SER A 438 -1.11 -29.67 15.16
C SER A 438 -2.52 -30.09 15.58
N ASN A 439 -3.54 -29.64 14.85
CA ASN A 439 -4.92 -30.04 15.09
C ASN A 439 -5.09 -31.52 14.70
N ILE A 440 -5.55 -32.35 15.65
CA ILE A 440 -5.78 -33.78 15.45
C ILE A 440 -6.81 -34.09 14.36
N ASN A 441 -7.71 -33.14 14.05
CA ASN A 441 -8.67 -33.24 12.96
C ASN A 441 -8.06 -32.92 11.57
N ASN A 442 -6.76 -32.56 11.51
CA ASN A 442 -6.07 -32.42 10.22
C ASN A 442 -6.19 -33.74 9.43
N PRO A 443 -6.49 -33.68 8.12
CA PRO A 443 -6.76 -34.89 7.33
C PRO A 443 -5.66 -35.97 7.42
N ILE A 444 -4.38 -35.58 7.51
CA ILE A 444 -3.27 -36.55 7.63
C ILE A 444 -3.25 -37.17 9.00
N LEU A 445 -3.35 -36.38 10.08
CA LEU A 445 -3.34 -36.89 11.45
C LEU A 445 -4.56 -37.74 11.74
N LYS A 446 -5.73 -37.35 11.24
CA LYS A 446 -6.95 -38.15 11.30
C LYS A 446 -6.74 -39.49 10.61
N LYS A 447 -6.23 -39.51 9.37
CA LYS A 447 -5.90 -40.74 8.66
C LYS A 447 -4.89 -41.60 9.41
N LEU A 448 -3.86 -41.00 9.99
CA LEU A 448 -2.88 -41.71 10.82
C LEU A 448 -3.54 -42.35 12.02
N SER A 449 -4.47 -41.67 12.73
CA SER A 449 -5.18 -42.19 13.87
C SER A 449 -6.12 -43.38 13.53
N GLU A 450 -6.66 -43.38 12.31
CA GLU A 450 -7.56 -44.43 11.83
C GLU A 450 -6.78 -45.68 11.33
N THR A 451 -5.63 -45.45 10.62
CA THR A 451 -4.86 -46.53 9.99
C THR A 451 -3.77 -47.10 10.88
N CYS A 452 -3.20 -46.29 11.75
CA CYS A 452 -2.04 -46.61 12.63
C CYS A 452 -2.28 -46.07 14.04
N PRO A 453 -3.28 -46.54 14.79
CA PRO A 453 -3.63 -45.93 16.09
C PRO A 453 -2.48 -46.00 17.10
N GLY A 454 -1.68 -47.06 17.10
CA GLY A 454 -0.51 -47.21 17.97
C GLY A 454 0.58 -46.17 17.65
N THR A 455 0.86 -45.95 16.36
CA THR A 455 1.80 -44.91 15.91
C THR A 455 1.29 -43.52 16.25
N PHE A 456 -0.02 -43.24 16.07
CA PHE A 456 -0.61 -41.94 16.43
C PHE A 456 -0.44 -41.66 17.93
N GLN A 457 -0.72 -42.65 18.79
CA GLN A 457 -0.54 -42.55 20.25
C GLN A 457 0.91 -42.30 20.62
N HIS A 458 1.86 -43.03 20.00
CA HIS A 458 3.29 -42.79 20.13
C HIS A 458 3.68 -41.36 19.75
N SER A 459 3.29 -40.91 18.54
CA SER A 459 3.59 -39.56 18.07
C SER A 459 3.05 -38.46 18.98
N LEU A 460 1.86 -38.69 19.59
CA LEU A 460 1.29 -37.76 20.56
C LEU A 460 2.14 -37.67 21.83
N GLN A 461 2.59 -38.82 22.38
CA GLN A 461 3.45 -38.85 23.56
C GLN A 461 4.81 -38.22 23.30
N VAL A 462 5.44 -38.57 22.17
CA VAL A 462 6.69 -37.93 21.72
C VAL A 462 6.52 -36.42 21.56
N SER A 463 5.38 -35.97 21.03
CA SER A 463 5.12 -34.53 20.84
C SER A 463 5.08 -33.77 22.17
N ILE A 464 4.50 -34.35 23.20
CA ILE A 464 4.46 -33.77 24.55
C ILE A 464 5.86 -33.74 25.16
N LEU A 465 6.57 -34.87 25.13
CA LEU A 465 7.91 -35.01 25.68
C LEU A 465 8.93 -34.06 25.03
N ALA A 466 8.97 -34.06 23.69
CA ALA A 466 9.88 -33.27 22.92
C ALA A 466 9.61 -31.77 23.02
N SER A 467 8.33 -31.35 22.97
CA SER A 467 7.99 -29.90 22.99
C SER A 467 8.33 -29.25 24.33
N GLU A 468 8.23 -29.98 25.44
CA GLU A 468 8.60 -29.44 26.74
C GLU A 468 10.13 -29.29 26.89
N ALA A 469 10.88 -30.28 26.46
CA ALA A 469 12.34 -30.17 26.44
C ALA A 469 12.81 -29.01 25.52
N ALA A 470 12.19 -28.88 24.35
CA ALA A 470 12.48 -27.78 23.45
C ALA A 470 12.25 -26.40 24.10
N ALA A 471 11.11 -26.23 24.80
CA ALA A 471 10.80 -24.99 25.52
C ALA A 471 11.88 -24.67 26.59
N LYS A 472 12.37 -25.63 27.31
CA LYS A 472 13.39 -25.44 28.37
C LYS A 472 14.75 -25.03 27.84
N ILE A 473 15.14 -25.48 26.65
CA ILE A 473 16.41 -25.09 26.00
C ILE A 473 16.26 -23.88 25.04
N GLY A 474 15.09 -23.21 25.04
CA GLY A 474 14.84 -22.04 24.20
C GLY A 474 14.76 -22.37 22.71
N ALA A 475 14.41 -23.60 22.34
CA ALA A 475 14.07 -24.00 20.96
C ALA A 475 12.57 -23.77 20.68
N ASN A 476 12.17 -23.86 19.41
CA ASN A 476 10.78 -23.65 19.01
C ASN A 476 9.91 -24.87 19.38
N SER A 477 9.25 -24.79 20.55
CA SER A 477 8.44 -25.87 21.10
C SER A 477 7.24 -26.24 20.22
N GLN A 478 6.60 -25.25 19.59
CA GLN A 478 5.45 -25.50 18.70
C GLN A 478 5.88 -26.21 17.42
N LEU A 479 7.03 -25.86 16.85
CA LEU A 479 7.60 -26.54 15.70
C LEU A 479 7.96 -27.99 16.04
N VAL A 480 8.57 -28.22 17.20
CA VAL A 480 8.91 -29.58 17.69
C VAL A 480 7.63 -30.40 17.90
N ARG A 481 6.61 -29.83 18.53
CA ARG A 481 5.31 -30.48 18.74
C ARG A 481 4.68 -30.92 17.43
N THR A 482 4.63 -29.98 16.45
CA THR A 482 4.09 -30.28 15.12
C THR A 482 4.94 -31.32 14.41
N GLY A 483 6.27 -31.17 14.38
CA GLY A 483 7.18 -32.14 13.76
C GLY A 483 7.04 -33.54 14.34
N ALA A 484 6.88 -33.65 15.66
CA ALA A 484 6.67 -34.93 16.35
C ALA A 484 5.34 -35.61 15.95
N LEU A 485 4.27 -34.85 15.72
CA LEU A 485 2.98 -35.44 15.29
C LEU A 485 3.07 -36.04 13.88
N TYR A 486 3.99 -35.56 13.04
CA TYR A 486 4.11 -35.99 11.64
C TYR A 486 5.32 -36.87 11.36
N HIS A 487 6.26 -37.08 12.32
CA HIS A 487 7.54 -37.73 12.05
C HIS A 487 7.38 -39.17 11.48
N ASP A 488 6.36 -39.85 11.90
CA ASP A 488 6.09 -41.27 11.62
C ASP A 488 4.91 -41.54 10.65
N ILE A 489 4.43 -40.51 9.91
CA ILE A 489 3.30 -40.67 8.99
C ILE A 489 3.54 -41.70 7.88
N GLY A 490 4.79 -42.02 7.58
CA GLY A 490 5.15 -43.02 6.57
C GLY A 490 4.80 -44.45 6.98
N LYS A 491 4.61 -44.73 8.27
CA LYS A 491 4.17 -46.03 8.77
C LYS A 491 2.76 -46.42 8.25
N MET A 492 1.96 -45.43 7.80
CA MET A 492 0.69 -45.68 7.12
C MET A 492 0.80 -46.50 5.84
N SER A 493 1.98 -46.58 5.22
CA SER A 493 2.19 -47.38 4.01
C SER A 493 2.20 -48.88 4.31
N ASN A 494 2.74 -49.28 5.47
CA ASN A 494 2.88 -50.66 5.87
C ASN A 494 2.58 -50.86 7.39
N PRO A 495 1.36 -50.60 7.88
CA PRO A 495 1.05 -50.53 9.31
C PRO A 495 1.40 -51.78 10.12
N VAL A 496 1.15 -52.93 9.58
CA VAL A 496 1.29 -54.25 10.25
C VAL A 496 2.77 -54.64 10.55
N PHE A 497 3.73 -53.98 9.90
CA PHE A 497 5.14 -54.24 10.17
C PHE A 497 5.68 -53.51 11.40
N PHE A 498 4.93 -52.57 11.95
CA PHE A 498 5.33 -51.82 13.16
C PHE A 498 4.65 -52.40 14.40
N THR A 499 5.47 -52.71 15.37
CA THR A 499 5.04 -53.49 16.60
C THR A 499 3.86 -52.85 17.32
N GLU A 500 3.81 -51.51 17.38
CA GLU A 500 2.73 -50.76 18.02
C GLU A 500 1.37 -50.87 17.31
N ASN A 501 1.36 -51.33 16.04
CA ASN A 501 0.12 -51.56 15.28
C ASN A 501 -0.16 -53.04 14.98
N GLN A 502 0.72 -53.95 15.44
CA GLN A 502 0.51 -55.41 15.25
C GLN A 502 -0.62 -55.93 16.13
N THR A 503 -1.35 -56.92 15.63
CA THR A 503 -2.41 -57.59 16.37
C THR A 503 -1.99 -59.00 16.87
N SER A 504 -1.91 -59.99 16.01
CA SER A 504 -1.66 -61.37 16.42
C SER A 504 -0.50 -62.05 15.70
N VAL A 505 -0.12 -61.59 14.52
CA VAL A 505 0.95 -62.21 13.70
C VAL A 505 2.01 -61.15 13.37
N ASN A 506 3.27 -61.49 13.65
CA ASN A 506 4.41 -60.64 13.26
C ASN A 506 4.85 -60.99 11.83
N PRO A 507 4.62 -60.13 10.82
CA PRO A 507 4.97 -60.43 9.44
C PRO A 507 6.49 -60.52 9.20
N HIS A 508 7.32 -59.99 10.09
CA HIS A 508 8.79 -60.12 10.02
C HIS A 508 9.30 -61.55 10.20
N ASN A 509 8.51 -62.44 10.83
CA ASN A 509 8.90 -63.83 11.02
C ASN A 509 9.09 -64.61 9.71
N GLN A 510 8.51 -64.12 8.61
CA GLN A 510 8.57 -64.74 7.29
C GLN A 510 9.57 -64.09 6.35
N LEU A 511 10.30 -63.06 6.83
CA LEU A 511 11.24 -62.28 6.02
C LEU A 511 12.68 -62.42 6.52
N ALA A 512 13.61 -62.21 5.60
CA ALA A 512 15.03 -62.06 5.99
C ALA A 512 15.25 -60.76 6.76
N PHE A 513 16.26 -60.68 7.64
CA PHE A 513 16.51 -59.51 8.49
C PHE A 513 16.81 -58.22 7.67
N ASP A 514 17.50 -58.33 6.56
CA ASP A 514 17.76 -57.23 5.67
C ASP A 514 16.48 -56.73 4.96
N GLN A 515 15.60 -57.64 4.52
CA GLN A 515 14.29 -57.25 3.98
C GLN A 515 13.40 -56.57 5.03
N SER A 516 13.38 -57.12 6.25
CA SER A 516 12.67 -56.52 7.37
C SER A 516 13.24 -55.15 7.73
N ALA A 517 14.57 -54.96 7.73
CA ALA A 517 15.19 -53.67 7.99
C ALA A 517 14.81 -52.64 6.93
N GLN A 518 14.81 -53.03 5.59
CA GLN A 518 14.44 -52.14 4.50
C GLN A 518 12.97 -51.69 4.57
N ILE A 519 12.05 -52.57 4.99
CA ILE A 519 10.63 -52.22 5.19
C ILE A 519 10.50 -51.18 6.31
N ILE A 520 11.19 -51.40 7.42
CA ILE A 520 11.18 -50.44 8.55
C ILE A 520 11.79 -49.11 8.12
N ILE A 521 12.98 -49.12 7.47
CA ILE A 521 13.67 -47.90 7.03
C ILE A 521 12.82 -47.11 6.03
N SER A 522 12.04 -47.80 5.18
CA SER A 522 11.24 -47.15 4.13
C SER A 522 10.19 -46.18 4.65
N HIS A 523 9.76 -46.25 5.95
CA HIS A 523 8.79 -45.30 6.46
C HIS A 523 9.27 -43.85 6.40
N VAL A 524 10.58 -43.61 6.50
CA VAL A 524 11.16 -42.26 6.38
C VAL A 524 10.92 -41.71 4.99
N THR A 525 11.23 -42.50 3.94
CA THR A 525 11.08 -42.09 2.55
C THR A 525 9.61 -41.98 2.13
N GLU A 526 8.77 -42.92 2.55
CA GLU A 526 7.32 -42.88 2.32
C GLU A 526 6.66 -41.71 3.07
N GLY A 527 7.10 -41.44 4.31
CA GLY A 527 6.65 -40.29 5.08
C GLY A 527 6.94 -38.96 4.38
N VAL A 528 8.13 -38.83 3.81
CA VAL A 528 8.50 -37.65 3.03
C VAL A 528 7.59 -37.49 1.79
N LYS A 529 7.34 -38.59 1.04
CA LYS A 529 6.44 -38.55 -0.12
C LYS A 529 5.01 -38.12 0.26
N ILE A 530 4.49 -38.66 1.36
CA ILE A 530 3.15 -38.28 1.88
C ILE A 530 3.13 -36.79 2.25
N ALA A 531 4.16 -36.31 2.94
CA ALA A 531 4.27 -34.91 3.38
C ALA A 531 4.41 -33.93 2.21
N GLU A 532 5.22 -34.27 1.20
CA GLU A 532 5.40 -33.47 -0.01
C GLU A 532 4.10 -33.39 -0.84
N LYS A 533 3.39 -34.52 -0.99
CA LYS A 533 2.09 -34.55 -1.67
C LYS A 533 1.03 -33.72 -0.96
N ALA A 534 1.12 -33.65 0.36
CA ALA A 534 0.23 -32.86 1.19
C ALA A 534 0.68 -31.39 1.36
N LEU A 535 1.75 -30.98 0.67
CA LEU A 535 2.33 -29.64 0.70
C LEU A 535 2.69 -29.16 2.12
N LEU A 536 3.14 -30.06 3.00
CA LEU A 536 3.60 -29.72 4.33
C LEU A 536 4.83 -28.81 4.26
N PRO A 537 5.00 -27.90 5.23
CA PRO A 537 6.18 -27.04 5.28
C PRO A 537 7.50 -27.84 5.36
N LYS A 538 8.53 -27.36 4.66
CA LYS A 538 9.86 -28.00 4.68
C LYS A 538 10.44 -28.21 6.06
N ALA A 539 10.13 -27.29 7.00
CA ALA A 539 10.53 -27.42 8.39
C ALA A 539 9.93 -28.68 9.05
N VAL A 540 8.65 -29.00 8.78
CA VAL A 540 7.99 -30.22 9.27
C VAL A 540 8.53 -31.47 8.58
N ILE A 541 8.74 -31.42 7.25
CA ILE A 541 9.35 -32.54 6.48
C ILE A 541 10.74 -32.87 7.01
N SER A 542 11.51 -31.89 7.50
CA SER A 542 12.82 -32.11 8.08
C SER A 542 12.80 -33.05 9.29
N PHE A 543 11.73 -33.02 10.10
CA PHE A 543 11.58 -33.95 11.21
C PHE A 543 11.40 -35.39 10.73
N ILE A 544 10.60 -35.60 9.69
CA ILE A 544 10.42 -36.93 9.08
C ILE A 544 11.74 -37.46 8.55
N ARG A 545 12.56 -36.61 7.93
CA ARG A 545 13.86 -37.03 7.35
C ARG A 545 14.91 -37.34 8.40
N THR A 546 14.90 -36.64 9.56
CA THR A 546 16.03 -36.61 10.46
C THR A 546 15.84 -37.39 11.75
N HIS A 547 14.62 -37.84 12.09
CA HIS A 547 14.35 -38.43 13.41
C HIS A 547 15.14 -39.70 13.70
N HIS A 548 15.61 -40.45 12.71
CA HIS A 548 16.54 -41.54 12.82
C HIS A 548 17.96 -41.22 12.32
N GLY A 549 18.13 -40.07 11.66
CA GLY A 549 19.40 -39.65 11.08
C GLY A 549 20.01 -40.71 10.16
N ARG A 550 21.29 -40.97 10.33
CA ARG A 550 22.00 -42.08 9.70
C ARG A 550 22.25 -43.24 10.69
N GLY A 551 21.33 -43.40 11.66
CA GLY A 551 21.34 -44.51 12.59
C GLY A 551 21.11 -45.86 11.91
N LYS A 552 21.35 -46.95 12.60
CA LYS A 552 21.08 -48.31 12.15
C LYS A 552 19.77 -48.83 12.72
N ALA A 553 19.05 -49.64 11.96
CA ALA A 553 17.93 -50.46 12.44
C ALA A 553 18.47 -51.55 13.36
N LYS A 554 18.87 -51.15 14.60
CA LYS A 554 19.71 -51.92 15.53
C LYS A 554 19.17 -53.33 15.81
N TYR A 555 17.84 -53.48 15.91
CA TYR A 555 17.22 -54.80 16.18
C TYR A 555 17.60 -55.79 15.06
N PHE A 556 17.29 -55.48 13.84
CA PHE A 556 17.58 -56.37 12.67
C PHE A 556 19.06 -56.50 12.41
N TYR A 557 19.83 -55.44 12.57
CA TYR A 557 21.30 -55.48 12.46
C TYR A 557 21.94 -56.43 13.44
N ASN A 558 21.56 -56.33 14.71
CA ASN A 558 22.09 -57.20 15.77
C ASN A 558 21.59 -58.64 15.60
N SER A 559 20.35 -58.85 15.24
CA SER A 559 19.76 -60.17 14.97
C SER A 559 20.51 -60.87 13.81
N PHE A 560 20.79 -60.13 12.72
CA PHE A 560 21.60 -60.67 11.63
C PHE A 560 23.00 -61.07 12.06
N LYS A 561 23.67 -60.20 12.82
CA LYS A 561 25.02 -60.47 13.32
C LYS A 561 25.08 -61.66 14.25
N ASN A 562 24.07 -61.78 15.15
CA ASN A 562 24.03 -62.89 16.09
C ASN A 562 23.72 -64.23 15.39
N GLN A 563 22.88 -64.20 14.35
CA GLN A 563 22.53 -65.43 13.62
C GLN A 563 23.58 -65.86 12.57
N TYR A 564 24.33 -64.87 12.03
CA TYR A 564 25.29 -65.10 10.99
C TYR A 564 26.63 -64.40 11.29
N PRO A 565 27.40 -64.81 12.33
CA PRO A 565 28.58 -64.13 12.81
C PRO A 565 29.67 -64.03 11.72
N ASP A 566 29.79 -65.04 10.85
CA ASP A 566 30.84 -65.13 9.84
C ASP A 566 30.44 -64.50 8.49
N LYS A 567 29.19 -64.07 8.29
CA LYS A 567 28.79 -63.48 7.04
C LYS A 567 29.12 -61.98 6.98
N PRO A 568 29.70 -61.50 5.87
CA PRO A 568 29.88 -60.06 5.70
C PRO A 568 28.50 -59.35 5.68
N ILE A 569 28.36 -58.30 6.46
CA ILE A 569 27.14 -57.51 6.52
C ILE A 569 27.26 -56.26 5.63
N ASN A 570 26.26 -56.06 4.81
CA ASN A 570 26.16 -54.79 4.09
C ASN A 570 25.48 -53.76 5.03
N ASP A 571 26.27 -52.89 5.65
CA ASP A 571 25.85 -51.88 6.60
C ASP A 571 24.78 -50.94 6.01
N GLU A 572 24.81 -50.65 4.67
CA GLU A 572 23.86 -49.75 4.05
C GLU A 572 22.42 -50.26 4.07
N LEU A 573 22.23 -51.59 4.02
CA LEU A 573 20.89 -52.21 4.10
C LEU A 573 20.23 -52.02 5.45
N PHE A 574 21.00 -51.72 6.50
CA PHE A 574 20.50 -51.53 7.85
C PHE A 574 20.58 -50.07 8.32
N THR A 575 21.03 -49.12 7.45
CA THR A 575 21.28 -47.73 7.79
C THR A 575 20.18 -46.85 7.21
N TYR A 576 19.62 -45.95 8.04
CA TYR A 576 18.66 -44.97 7.61
C TYR A 576 19.28 -43.95 6.65
N PRO A 577 18.51 -43.39 5.70
CA PRO A 577 19.05 -42.53 4.62
C PRO A 577 19.57 -41.17 5.14
N GLY A 578 19.13 -40.74 6.32
CA GLY A 578 19.49 -39.44 6.87
C GLY A 578 18.77 -38.27 6.21
N PRO A 579 19.24 -37.05 6.38
CA PRO A 579 20.45 -36.62 7.12
C PRO A 579 20.31 -36.70 8.64
N ASN A 580 21.44 -36.53 9.35
CA ASN A 580 21.40 -36.34 10.79
C ASN A 580 20.73 -35.04 11.20
N PRO A 581 20.18 -34.94 12.41
CA PRO A 581 19.60 -33.69 12.93
C PRO A 581 20.59 -32.52 12.82
N PHE A 582 20.12 -31.39 12.34
CA PHE A 582 20.91 -30.19 12.07
C PHE A 582 20.42 -28.96 12.82
N SER A 583 19.32 -29.05 13.55
CA SER A 583 18.78 -28.00 14.43
C SER A 583 18.54 -28.55 15.84
N LYS A 584 18.38 -27.67 16.84
CA LYS A 584 17.99 -28.06 18.19
C LYS A 584 16.69 -28.86 18.19
N GLU A 585 15.72 -28.38 17.39
CA GLU A 585 14.38 -28.96 17.29
C GLU A 585 14.41 -30.40 16.77
N THR A 586 15.10 -30.65 15.68
CA THR A 586 15.20 -32.00 15.10
C THR A 586 15.98 -32.94 15.97
N ALA A 587 16.98 -32.45 16.69
CA ALA A 587 17.78 -33.26 17.64
C ALA A 587 16.96 -33.65 18.88
N VAL A 588 16.17 -32.74 19.44
CA VAL A 588 15.26 -33.03 20.55
C VAL A 588 14.27 -34.11 20.18
N LEU A 589 13.73 -34.05 18.95
CA LEU A 589 12.79 -35.07 18.45
C LEU A 589 13.47 -36.45 18.39
N MET A 590 14.67 -36.57 17.80
CA MET A 590 15.40 -37.84 17.73
C MET A 590 15.62 -38.44 19.10
N MET A 591 16.00 -37.64 20.08
CA MET A 591 16.19 -38.09 21.46
C MET A 591 14.88 -38.54 22.10
N ALA A 592 13.81 -37.73 21.93
CA ALA A 592 12.50 -38.01 22.52
C ALA A 592 11.86 -39.27 21.94
N ASP A 593 11.92 -39.46 20.65
CA ASP A 593 11.40 -40.62 19.92
C ASP A 593 12.04 -41.91 20.44
N SER A 594 13.37 -41.97 20.47
CA SER A 594 14.11 -43.13 20.93
C SER A 594 13.87 -43.43 22.42
N VAL A 595 13.78 -42.38 23.23
CA VAL A 595 13.56 -42.53 24.70
C VAL A 595 12.11 -42.98 24.96
N GLU A 596 11.10 -42.42 24.29
CA GLU A 596 9.71 -42.83 24.46
C GLU A 596 9.52 -44.30 24.05
N ALA A 597 9.99 -44.64 22.83
CA ALA A 597 9.89 -46.01 22.34
C ALA A 597 10.53 -47.04 23.28
N ALA A 598 11.73 -46.74 23.78
CA ALA A 598 12.42 -47.65 24.70
C ALA A 598 11.79 -47.70 26.10
N SER A 599 11.18 -46.59 26.57
CA SER A 599 10.55 -46.55 27.89
C SER A 599 9.38 -47.53 28.05
N ARG A 600 8.70 -47.84 26.94
CA ARG A 600 7.61 -48.82 26.92
C ARG A 600 8.03 -50.27 27.23
N SER A 601 9.34 -50.58 27.05
CA SER A 601 9.91 -51.90 27.32
C SER A 601 10.47 -52.07 28.73
N LEU A 602 10.46 -51.01 29.56
CA LEU A 602 10.88 -51.11 30.96
C LEU A 602 9.89 -51.99 31.75
N LYS A 603 10.44 -52.90 32.56
CA LYS A 603 9.63 -53.72 33.45
C LYS A 603 9.10 -52.91 34.64
N GLU A 604 9.89 -51.98 35.14
CA GLU A 604 9.56 -51.10 36.27
C GLU A 604 9.89 -49.66 35.88
N HIS A 605 9.00 -48.72 36.17
CA HIS A 605 9.15 -47.31 35.87
C HIS A 605 9.59 -46.54 37.13
N THR A 606 10.69 -46.99 37.77
CA THR A 606 11.32 -46.25 38.87
C THR A 606 12.16 -45.08 38.33
N GLU A 607 12.45 -44.12 39.17
CA GLU A 607 13.29 -42.97 38.78
C GLU A 607 14.67 -43.41 38.30
N GLU A 608 15.26 -44.39 38.99
CA GLU A 608 16.54 -44.94 38.64
C GLU A 608 16.54 -45.66 37.29
N SER A 609 15.49 -46.48 37.02
CA SER A 609 15.39 -47.21 35.76
C SER A 609 15.17 -46.27 34.57
N ILE A 610 14.30 -45.27 34.77
CA ILE A 610 14.02 -44.23 33.74
C ILE A 610 15.27 -43.38 33.47
N SER A 611 15.97 -42.93 34.53
CA SER A 611 17.20 -42.13 34.40
C SER A 611 18.32 -42.93 33.73
N ALA A 612 18.52 -44.18 34.09
CA ALA A 612 19.51 -45.06 33.44
C ALA A 612 19.20 -45.27 31.95
N LEU A 613 17.90 -45.44 31.58
CA LEU A 613 17.47 -45.58 30.21
C LEU A 613 17.71 -44.30 29.40
N VAL A 614 17.28 -43.14 29.90
CA VAL A 614 17.45 -41.84 29.23
C VAL A 614 18.93 -41.57 28.98
N ASN A 615 19.78 -41.73 29.98
CA ASN A 615 21.21 -41.54 29.84
C ASN A 615 21.81 -42.49 28.80
N LYS A 616 21.53 -43.82 28.90
CA LYS A 616 22.02 -44.80 27.94
C LYS A 616 21.68 -44.48 26.48
N ILE A 617 20.46 -44.02 26.23
CA ILE A 617 20.02 -43.74 24.86
C ILE A 617 20.67 -42.46 24.34
N ILE A 618 20.61 -41.37 25.09
CA ILE A 618 21.12 -40.08 24.64
C ILE A 618 22.65 -40.13 24.51
N ASP A 619 23.37 -40.68 25.49
CA ASP A 619 24.83 -40.83 25.42
C ASP A 619 25.24 -41.77 24.27
N GLY A 620 24.46 -42.81 24.01
CA GLY A 620 24.65 -43.68 22.85
C GLY A 620 24.48 -42.92 21.50
N GLN A 621 23.48 -42.05 21.38
CA GLN A 621 23.28 -41.24 20.15
C GLN A 621 24.43 -40.22 19.98
N ILE A 622 24.95 -39.66 21.05
CA ILE A 622 26.11 -38.77 21.04
C ILE A 622 27.36 -39.55 20.60
N ALA A 623 27.62 -40.72 21.20
CA ALA A 623 28.75 -41.58 20.86
C ALA A 623 28.68 -42.07 19.39
N ASP A 624 27.51 -42.41 18.88
CA ASP A 624 27.28 -42.78 17.49
C ASP A 624 27.44 -41.56 16.53
N GLY A 625 27.66 -40.35 17.04
CA GLY A 625 27.85 -39.13 16.26
C GLY A 625 26.57 -38.59 15.57
N LEU A 626 25.41 -39.08 15.93
CA LEU A 626 24.14 -38.71 15.30
C LEU A 626 23.73 -37.25 15.55
N LEU A 627 24.16 -36.69 16.68
CA LEU A 627 23.82 -35.31 17.10
C LEU A 627 24.94 -34.30 16.78
N LYS A 628 26.02 -34.69 16.10
CA LYS A 628 27.19 -33.85 15.83
C LYS A 628 26.88 -32.57 15.01
N SER A 629 25.87 -32.63 14.15
CA SER A 629 25.48 -31.49 13.29
C SER A 629 24.47 -30.54 13.95
N ALA A 630 23.92 -30.89 15.11
CA ALA A 630 22.97 -30.07 15.83
C ALA A 630 23.68 -29.07 16.75
N PRO A 631 23.23 -27.79 16.80
CA PRO A 631 23.85 -26.76 17.64
C PRO A 631 23.39 -26.85 19.09
N LEU A 632 23.56 -28.03 19.72
CA LEU A 632 23.29 -28.29 21.12
C LEU A 632 24.54 -28.05 21.97
N THR A 633 24.35 -27.43 23.14
CA THR A 633 25.39 -27.34 24.17
C THR A 633 25.27 -28.52 25.11
N PHE A 634 26.36 -28.83 25.87
CA PHE A 634 26.28 -29.81 26.92
C PHE A 634 25.21 -29.52 27.97
N LYS A 635 25.02 -28.23 28.29
CA LYS A 635 23.94 -27.80 29.17
C LYS A 635 22.54 -28.10 28.59
N ASP A 636 22.33 -27.90 27.28
CA ASP A 636 21.09 -28.26 26.64
C ASP A 636 20.79 -29.75 26.77
N VAL A 637 21.80 -30.60 26.54
CA VAL A 637 21.67 -32.06 26.65
C VAL A 637 21.27 -32.48 28.06
N GLU A 638 21.94 -31.99 29.08
CA GLU A 638 21.59 -32.30 30.48
C GLU A 638 20.19 -31.81 30.87
N THR A 639 19.81 -30.62 30.38
CA THR A 639 18.45 -30.11 30.58
C THR A 639 17.41 -31.03 29.91
N ILE A 640 17.68 -31.51 28.68
CA ILE A 640 16.78 -32.41 27.93
C ILE A 640 16.64 -33.75 28.73
N LYS A 641 17.76 -34.32 29.19
CA LYS A 641 17.73 -35.55 30.00
C LYS A 641 16.85 -35.41 31.24
N SER A 642 17.06 -34.31 32.01
CA SER A 642 16.24 -34.04 33.21
C SER A 642 14.76 -33.94 32.88
N VAL A 643 14.39 -33.16 31.85
CA VAL A 643 12.98 -33.01 31.43
C VAL A 643 12.39 -34.36 31.04
N PHE A 644 13.13 -35.18 30.29
CA PHE A 644 12.63 -36.50 29.89
C PHE A 644 12.37 -37.41 31.07
N VAL A 645 13.27 -37.44 32.05
CA VAL A 645 13.09 -38.24 33.30
C VAL A 645 11.84 -37.80 34.04
N ASP A 646 11.70 -36.48 34.27
CA ASP A 646 10.55 -35.92 35.00
C ASP A 646 9.22 -36.21 34.31
N LYS A 647 9.20 -36.10 32.98
CA LYS A 647 7.95 -36.33 32.18
C LYS A 647 7.61 -37.82 32.11
N LEU A 648 8.58 -38.69 31.89
CA LEU A 648 8.31 -40.14 31.86
C LEU A 648 7.79 -40.64 33.19
N LYS A 649 8.33 -40.16 34.33
CA LYS A 649 7.78 -40.43 35.65
C LYS A 649 6.29 -40.08 35.75
N THR A 650 5.93 -38.88 35.23
CA THR A 650 4.55 -38.43 35.23
C THR A 650 3.66 -39.24 34.26
N MET A 651 4.18 -39.62 33.08
CA MET A 651 3.44 -40.40 32.07
C MET A 651 3.17 -41.83 32.50
N PHE A 652 4.07 -42.44 33.25
CA PHE A 652 3.96 -43.81 33.74
C PHE A 652 3.52 -43.92 35.20
N HIS A 653 3.03 -42.83 35.82
CA HIS A 653 2.53 -42.88 37.19
C HIS A 653 1.38 -43.85 37.29
N THR A 654 1.58 -44.94 38.08
CA THR A 654 0.60 -45.97 38.35
C THR A 654 -0.59 -45.38 39.11
N ARG A 655 -1.80 -45.55 38.58
CA ARG A 655 -3.03 -45.23 39.32
C ARG A 655 -3.12 -46.19 40.50
N ILE A 656 -3.47 -45.66 41.67
CA ILE A 656 -3.78 -46.48 42.86
C ILE A 656 -4.98 -47.38 42.46
N SER A 657 -4.79 -48.72 42.60
CA SER A 657 -5.91 -49.66 42.39
C SER A 657 -6.98 -49.44 43.48
N TYR A 658 -8.22 -49.30 43.03
CA TYR A 658 -9.31 -49.21 43.98
C TYR A 658 -9.39 -50.53 44.75
N PRO A 659 -9.45 -50.49 46.09
CA PRO A 659 -9.59 -51.71 46.87
C PRO A 659 -10.97 -52.36 46.62
N ASP A 660 -10.99 -53.66 46.36
CA ASP A 660 -12.23 -54.40 46.23
C ASP A 660 -13.00 -54.42 47.57
N LEU A 661 -14.31 -54.19 47.48
CA LEU A 661 -15.18 -54.40 48.66
C LEU A 661 -15.10 -55.85 49.09
N LYS A 662 -14.58 -56.10 50.29
CA LYS A 662 -14.65 -57.43 50.90
C LYS A 662 -16.11 -57.82 50.96
N LYS A 663 -16.51 -58.85 50.18
CA LYS A 663 -17.80 -59.47 50.37
C LYS A 663 -17.90 -60.00 51.82
N GLN A 664 -18.88 -59.50 52.60
CA GLN A 664 -19.24 -60.01 53.91
C GLN A 664 -19.87 -61.39 53.77
#